data_2de5c2aff2335411f99c92b187562020
#
_entry.id   2de5c2aff2335411f99c92b187562020
#
_cell.length_a   1.000
_cell.length_b   1.000
_cell.length_c   1.000
_cell.angle_alpha   90.00
_cell.angle_beta   90.00
_cell.angle_gamma   90.00
#
_symmetry.space_group_name_H-M   'P 1'
#
loop_
_entity.id
_entity.type
_entity.pdbx_description
1 polymer ?
#
loop_
_entity_poly.entity_id
_entity_poly.type
_entity_poly.pdbx_seq_one_letter_code
_entity_poly.pdbx_strand_id
1 'polypeptide(L)'
;MNYIKSFKRLSVLLFLTFNYFGFAQLSDLHYLPPLKQGGNNQAVREQAVYLSTPETAAFTVNVYQGTIAAPIATLTLSNGAPVTYNLTNGDNNITLVKNANTGIVLTQSGLRFESPGGEKFYVNYRGSSNSQSTSLTSKGRQAMGQIFKWGGIPNRGNHNSLTSTLGIMATEDNTVITLSGYDPNSEFRLGNNAGGITDDTYQITLNANESFVFEAYTKQTTANVDGWLGATLQSTKDIVISNGGLNIGVRNNNSSRDAAIDQPVPQNKIGKEYVFIRGNGNNETEKPIIIGTQNSTDIFVNGSATPIATINNGDYFEIPDSYYSSNAAGGNMFVTTSKDAYAYQSLAGGTSIVTVGLNFVAPVNCLLPDSLDNIPDIKDAAGITMNGGVTIIASTSTPDGNITVTDGNGNVTLPAATTVTGSADWKTFYVPNLTGNVSVQSTGPIAVGFLGFNGARGIAGYFSGFDTVPEVDLQVTGGGCLPGSIIQVVDANFDAYQWFQNGTAVPGAIFSSYTPNEAGDYFVRVTKGGCTYDSQPIAAYYCLPDIVVKKTANVNFVLEGDVFEFKVTVESLGINDVTNLKITDVIPAGLTLLSASPSVGSWSAPEWTIGTLSQGELVSIILEVRADELPFNSSTTSYTNTVTNSQDQVDSNTTSDDMSETINITNNEVTVTKVALPAPDGSYDSLNEQITYLLIVTNNGPNTLTNVTISDPIADSGSISPASVATLAPSASARFTLTHSINNSELMALMVTNSATAQAELPNGFSISDTSDDPSDSTNFDANSDGEPDDVTIVILGRPKTVITNRKITHRVKLN
;
A
#
# COMPACT_ATOMS: atom_id res chain seq x y z
N MET A 1 3.15 11.45 -74.41
CA MET A 1 4.27 10.50 -74.29
C MET A 1 5.08 10.92 -73.07
N ASN A 2 4.81 10.42 -71.91
CA ASN A 2 5.70 10.30 -70.77
C ASN A 2 5.02 9.50 -69.66
N TYR A 3 5.48 8.29 -69.44
CA TYR A 3 5.08 7.37 -68.42
C TYR A 3 5.67 7.79 -67.10
N ILE A 4 4.88 8.00 -66.03
CA ILE A 4 5.32 8.07 -64.66
C ILE A 4 4.98 6.75 -64.02
N LYS A 5 6.03 5.97 -63.67
CA LYS A 5 5.96 4.72 -62.90
C LYS A 5 5.73 5.06 -61.41
N SER A 6 4.55 4.68 -60.88
CA SER A 6 4.27 4.68 -59.47
C SER A 6 4.92 3.48 -58.80
N PHE A 7 5.88 3.69 -57.91
CA PHE A 7 6.47 2.67 -57.04
C PHE A 7 5.57 2.53 -55.82
N LYS A 8 4.80 1.46 -55.73
CA LYS A 8 4.16 1.01 -54.51
C LYS A 8 5.23 0.43 -53.58
N ARG A 9 5.56 1.12 -52.50
CA ARG A 9 6.34 0.55 -51.41
C ARG A 9 5.40 -0.38 -50.59
N LEU A 10 5.66 -1.68 -50.72
CA LEU A 10 5.06 -2.71 -49.86
C LEU A 10 5.85 -2.70 -48.52
N SER A 11 5.33 -2.06 -47.51
CA SER A 11 5.87 -2.19 -46.14
C SER A 11 5.37 -3.52 -45.59
N VAL A 12 6.27 -4.51 -45.55
CA VAL A 12 6.05 -5.75 -44.80
C VAL A 12 6.25 -5.40 -43.33
N LEU A 13 5.14 -5.25 -42.58
CA LEU A 13 5.16 -5.18 -41.15
C LEU A 13 5.40 -6.59 -40.59
N LEU A 14 6.61 -6.83 -40.14
CA LEU A 14 6.97 -8.05 -39.44
C LEU A 14 6.34 -7.99 -38.03
N PHE A 15 5.18 -8.63 -37.83
CA PHE A 15 4.60 -8.84 -36.51
C PHE A 15 5.48 -9.88 -35.79
N LEU A 16 6.32 -9.41 -34.87
CA LEU A 16 6.89 -10.24 -33.82
C LEU A 16 5.77 -10.52 -32.83
N THR A 17 5.15 -11.70 -32.91
CA THR A 17 4.28 -12.20 -31.88
C THR A 17 5.11 -12.51 -30.62
N PHE A 18 5.13 -11.60 -29.67
CA PHE A 18 5.58 -11.92 -28.32
C PHE A 18 4.47 -12.76 -27.67
N ASN A 19 4.71 -14.04 -27.53
CA ASN A 19 3.90 -14.90 -26.67
C ASN A 19 4.17 -14.50 -25.22
N TYR A 20 3.34 -13.68 -24.63
CA TYR A 20 3.33 -13.45 -23.20
C TYR A 20 2.69 -14.66 -22.50
N PHE A 21 3.50 -15.63 -22.14
CA PHE A 21 3.09 -16.61 -21.14
C PHE A 21 3.10 -15.91 -19.78
N GLY A 22 1.95 -15.78 -19.13
CA GLY A 22 1.86 -15.30 -17.77
C GLY A 22 2.42 -16.34 -16.81
N PHE A 23 3.63 -16.14 -16.30
CA PHE A 23 4.22 -16.97 -15.24
C PHE A 23 4.34 -16.11 -13.98
N ALA A 24 3.61 -16.47 -12.93
CA ALA A 24 3.69 -15.82 -11.62
C ALA A 24 5.11 -15.96 -11.07
N GLN A 25 5.67 -14.93 -10.48
CA GLN A 25 7.02 -14.89 -9.92
C GLN A 25 8.16 -14.98 -10.94
N LEU A 26 7.90 -15.46 -12.16
CA LEU A 26 8.81 -15.39 -13.27
C LEU A 26 8.70 -14.00 -13.89
N SER A 27 9.68 -13.14 -13.66
CA SER A 27 9.61 -11.72 -14.01
C SER A 27 10.94 -11.21 -14.57
N ASP A 28 10.90 -10.17 -15.37
CA ASP A 28 12.06 -9.42 -15.87
C ASP A 28 12.63 -8.43 -14.85
N LEU A 29 11.87 -8.17 -13.75
CA LEU A 29 12.20 -7.20 -12.72
C LEU A 29 11.85 -7.73 -11.33
N HIS A 30 12.82 -7.69 -10.42
CA HIS A 30 12.66 -8.10 -9.03
C HIS A 30 13.24 -7.08 -8.08
N TYR A 31 12.56 -6.87 -6.94
CA TYR A 31 13.04 -6.07 -5.83
C TYR A 31 13.22 -6.94 -4.58
N LEU A 32 14.29 -6.70 -3.84
CA LEU A 32 14.52 -7.25 -2.51
C LEU A 32 14.68 -6.11 -1.52
N PRO A 33 13.59 -5.60 -0.93
CA PRO A 33 13.65 -4.62 0.16
C PRO A 33 14.48 -5.13 1.33
N PRO A 34 15.34 -4.29 1.94
CA PRO A 34 16.20 -4.69 3.04
C PRO A 34 15.38 -4.98 4.29
N LEU A 35 15.87 -5.85 5.16
CA LEU A 35 15.24 -6.18 6.43
C LEU A 35 16.16 -5.89 7.60
N LYS A 36 15.60 -5.77 8.82
CA LYS A 36 16.38 -5.57 10.03
C LYS A 36 17.02 -6.89 10.45
N GLN A 37 18.34 -6.90 10.59
CA GLN A 37 19.10 -8.04 11.14
C GLN A 37 18.66 -8.39 12.56
N GLY A 38 18.58 -9.68 12.84
CA GLY A 38 18.19 -10.17 14.17
C GLY A 38 19.29 -9.97 15.20
N GLY A 39 19.05 -9.07 16.16
CA GLY A 39 19.86 -8.88 17.36
C GLY A 39 21.34 -8.54 17.15
N ASN A 40 22.10 -8.58 18.25
CA ASN A 40 23.55 -8.29 18.23
C ASN A 40 24.41 -9.47 17.73
N ASN A 41 23.85 -10.67 17.60
CA ASN A 41 24.58 -11.89 17.28
C ASN A 41 24.47 -12.32 15.82
N GLN A 42 24.01 -11.43 14.94
CA GLN A 42 23.86 -11.70 13.52
C GLN A 42 23.15 -13.05 13.30
N ALA A 43 21.82 -13.07 13.47
CA ALA A 43 20.98 -14.27 13.33
C ALA A 43 21.17 -14.92 11.95
N VAL A 44 21.38 -14.11 10.92
CA VAL A 44 21.78 -14.55 9.58
C VAL A 44 23.12 -13.92 9.22
N ARG A 45 24.11 -14.72 8.82
CA ARG A 45 25.48 -14.29 8.49
C ARG A 45 25.81 -14.49 7.03
N GLU A 46 25.76 -15.72 6.55
CA GLU A 46 26.00 -16.10 5.17
C GLU A 46 24.75 -15.76 4.36
N GLN A 47 24.93 -15.14 3.19
CA GLN A 47 23.83 -14.66 2.36
C GLN A 47 24.13 -14.84 0.88
N ALA A 48 23.15 -15.31 0.14
CA ALA A 48 23.23 -15.43 -1.32
C ALA A 48 21.86 -15.24 -1.96
N VAL A 49 21.88 -14.80 -3.21
CA VAL A 49 20.69 -14.75 -4.07
C VAL A 49 20.85 -15.76 -5.18
N TYR A 50 19.87 -16.62 -5.33
CA TYR A 50 19.82 -17.68 -6.33
C TYR A 50 18.91 -17.23 -7.47
N LEU A 51 19.44 -17.25 -8.68
CA LEU A 51 18.70 -16.87 -9.88
C LEU A 51 18.59 -18.07 -10.83
N SER A 52 17.43 -18.27 -11.40
CA SER A 52 17.15 -19.30 -12.40
C SER A 52 16.13 -18.83 -13.41
N THR A 53 16.04 -19.49 -14.55
CA THR A 53 15.17 -19.12 -15.67
C THR A 53 14.79 -20.32 -16.51
N PRO A 54 13.59 -20.34 -17.13
CA PRO A 54 13.25 -21.28 -18.21
C PRO A 54 13.88 -20.91 -19.56
N GLU A 55 14.40 -19.69 -19.72
CA GLU A 55 14.95 -19.20 -20.97
C GLU A 55 16.16 -20.04 -21.38
N THR A 56 16.12 -20.64 -22.59
CA THR A 56 17.21 -21.49 -23.10
C THR A 56 18.39 -20.68 -23.62
N ALA A 57 18.15 -19.51 -24.19
CA ALA A 57 19.18 -18.57 -24.61
C ALA A 57 19.75 -17.82 -23.39
N ALA A 58 21.05 -17.65 -23.35
CA ALA A 58 21.70 -16.88 -22.32
C ALA A 58 21.39 -15.38 -22.46
N PHE A 59 21.03 -14.73 -21.36
CA PHE A 59 20.75 -13.30 -21.29
C PHE A 59 21.41 -12.66 -20.10
N THR A 60 21.31 -11.34 -19.98
CA THR A 60 21.96 -10.54 -18.96
C THR A 60 20.95 -10.10 -17.92
N VAL A 61 21.30 -10.26 -16.64
CA VAL A 61 20.59 -9.67 -15.49
C VAL A 61 21.51 -8.66 -14.80
N ASN A 62 21.09 -7.42 -14.72
CA ASN A 62 21.78 -6.36 -14.00
C ASN A 62 21.31 -6.33 -12.54
N VAL A 63 22.26 -6.16 -11.62
CA VAL A 63 21.99 -6.03 -10.17
C VAL A 63 22.27 -4.60 -9.76
N TYR A 64 21.29 -3.93 -9.18
CA TYR A 64 21.38 -2.57 -8.68
C TYR A 64 21.22 -2.54 -7.16
N GLN A 65 21.87 -1.57 -6.52
CA GLN A 65 21.81 -1.37 -5.07
C GLN A 65 21.25 0.02 -4.75
N GLY A 66 20.10 0.06 -4.07
CA GLY A 66 19.45 1.31 -3.70
C GLY A 66 19.35 2.27 -4.90
N THR A 67 19.65 3.54 -4.69
CA THR A 67 19.61 4.60 -5.72
C THR A 67 20.83 4.67 -6.63
N ILE A 68 21.80 3.72 -6.52
CA ILE A 68 22.98 3.70 -7.37
C ILE A 68 22.55 3.43 -8.81
N ALA A 69 22.83 4.39 -9.70
CA ALA A 69 22.35 4.34 -11.09
C ALA A 69 23.04 3.27 -11.95
N ALA A 70 24.33 2.98 -11.67
CA ALA A 70 25.05 1.94 -12.40
C ALA A 70 24.83 0.57 -11.74
N PRO A 71 24.72 -0.53 -12.51
CA PRO A 71 24.63 -1.86 -11.91
C PRO A 71 25.91 -2.17 -11.13
N ILE A 72 25.77 -2.73 -9.94
CA ILE A 72 26.89 -3.19 -9.10
C ILE A 72 27.42 -4.55 -9.53
N ALA A 73 26.62 -5.31 -10.28
CA ALA A 73 26.99 -6.58 -10.92
C ALA A 73 26.15 -6.82 -12.16
N THR A 74 26.71 -7.62 -13.07
CA THR A 74 26.04 -8.11 -14.27
C THR A 74 26.20 -9.63 -14.31
N LEU A 75 25.07 -10.36 -14.36
CA LEU A 75 25.03 -11.81 -14.32
C LEU A 75 24.56 -12.34 -15.68
N THR A 76 25.09 -13.49 -16.08
CA THR A 76 24.61 -14.19 -17.31
C THR A 76 23.83 -15.42 -16.88
N LEU A 77 22.59 -15.56 -17.36
CA LEU A 77 21.63 -16.56 -16.92
C LEU A 77 21.06 -17.32 -18.13
N SER A 78 20.85 -18.63 -17.98
CA SER A 78 20.09 -19.47 -18.93
C SER A 78 19.51 -20.67 -18.18
N ASN A 79 18.57 -21.40 -18.78
CA ASN A 79 17.94 -22.59 -18.17
C ASN A 79 18.98 -23.62 -17.65
N GLY A 80 20.02 -23.89 -18.43
CA GLY A 80 21.08 -24.84 -18.04
C GLY A 80 22.14 -24.26 -17.08
N ALA A 81 22.10 -22.95 -16.79
CA ALA A 81 23.12 -22.26 -16.01
C ALA A 81 22.52 -21.28 -15.04
N PRO A 82 21.87 -21.76 -13.95
CA PRO A 82 21.44 -20.90 -12.84
C PRO A 82 22.64 -20.25 -12.16
N VAL A 83 22.44 -19.09 -11.54
CA VAL A 83 23.51 -18.30 -10.93
C VAL A 83 23.27 -18.13 -9.44
N THR A 84 24.32 -18.27 -8.64
CA THR A 84 24.34 -17.86 -7.25
C THR A 84 25.13 -16.56 -7.11
N TYR A 85 24.46 -15.49 -6.72
CA TYR A 85 25.05 -14.19 -6.41
C TYR A 85 25.32 -14.08 -4.91
N ASN A 86 26.60 -14.23 -4.53
CA ASN A 86 27.01 -14.14 -3.13
C ASN A 86 27.01 -12.71 -2.63
N LEU A 87 26.46 -12.47 -1.47
CA LEU A 87 26.42 -11.18 -0.80
C LEU A 87 27.50 -11.10 0.29
N THR A 88 27.83 -9.88 0.70
CA THR A 88 28.67 -9.68 1.89
C THR A 88 27.95 -10.19 3.12
N ASN A 89 28.67 -10.95 3.94
CA ASN A 89 28.12 -11.57 5.14
C ASN A 89 27.70 -10.56 6.23
N GLY A 90 26.74 -10.97 7.05
CA GLY A 90 26.32 -10.23 8.23
C GLY A 90 25.50 -8.97 7.92
N ASP A 91 25.69 -7.93 8.72
CA ASP A 91 24.99 -6.63 8.59
C ASP A 91 25.61 -5.81 7.46
N ASN A 92 25.37 -6.23 6.24
CA ASN A 92 25.96 -5.61 5.06
C ASN A 92 25.34 -4.24 4.71
N ASN A 93 24.24 -3.85 5.37
CA ASN A 93 23.43 -2.66 5.11
C ASN A 93 22.83 -2.60 3.68
N ILE A 94 22.88 -3.70 2.95
CA ILE A 94 22.26 -3.84 1.63
C ILE A 94 20.97 -4.63 1.77
N THR A 95 21.06 -5.90 2.19
CA THR A 95 19.91 -6.78 2.43
C THR A 95 19.51 -6.85 3.89
N LEU A 96 20.49 -6.72 4.80
CA LEU A 96 20.28 -6.72 6.25
C LEU A 96 20.90 -5.48 6.88
N VAL A 97 20.07 -4.67 7.53
CA VAL A 97 20.49 -3.39 8.12
C VAL A 97 20.72 -3.46 9.63
N LYS A 98 21.63 -2.61 10.13
CA LYS A 98 21.90 -2.39 11.56
C LYS A 98 20.78 -1.59 12.22
N ASN A 99 20.80 -1.55 13.57
CA ASN A 99 19.95 -0.68 14.36
C ASN A 99 20.00 0.77 13.88
N ALA A 100 21.21 1.31 13.66
CA ALA A 100 21.39 2.71 13.25
C ALA A 100 20.70 3.06 11.92
N ASN A 101 20.43 2.08 11.07
CA ASN A 101 19.81 2.25 9.76
C ASN A 101 18.34 1.78 9.74
N THR A 102 17.70 1.70 10.90
CA THR A 102 16.27 1.32 11.03
C THR A 102 15.46 2.56 11.37
N GLY A 103 14.29 2.72 10.77
CA GLY A 103 13.41 3.86 10.98
C GLY A 103 13.84 5.15 10.25
N ILE A 104 14.74 5.05 9.30
CA ILE A 104 15.23 6.19 8.49
C ILE A 104 15.22 5.83 7.01
N VAL A 105 15.17 6.84 6.15
CA VAL A 105 15.29 6.67 4.69
C VAL A 105 16.71 6.21 4.34
N LEU A 106 16.80 5.17 3.52
CA LEU A 106 18.05 4.55 3.11
C LEU A 106 18.21 4.65 1.59
N THR A 107 19.29 5.27 1.15
CA THR A 107 19.60 5.46 -0.28
C THR A 107 20.47 4.35 -0.89
N GLN A 108 21.15 3.55 -0.06
CA GLN A 108 22.08 2.52 -0.51
C GLN A 108 21.73 1.12 0.00
N SER A 109 20.48 0.89 0.35
CA SER A 109 19.99 -0.41 0.84
C SER A 109 18.89 -0.94 -0.05
N GLY A 110 18.79 -2.28 -0.10
CA GLY A 110 17.90 -2.99 -1.02
C GLY A 110 18.56 -3.31 -2.36
N LEU A 111 18.07 -4.35 -3.00
CA LEU A 111 18.55 -4.80 -4.30
C LEU A 111 17.42 -4.79 -5.32
N ARG A 112 17.78 -4.49 -6.57
CA ARG A 112 16.92 -4.63 -7.74
C ARG A 112 17.66 -5.45 -8.80
N PHE A 113 16.97 -6.46 -9.33
CA PHE A 113 17.45 -7.32 -10.41
C PHE A 113 16.59 -7.06 -11.65
N GLU A 114 17.21 -6.82 -12.78
CA GLU A 114 16.51 -6.44 -13.99
C GLU A 114 17.17 -7.06 -15.23
N SER A 115 16.37 -7.67 -16.09
CA SER A 115 16.78 -8.04 -17.45
C SER A 115 16.46 -6.91 -18.41
N PRO A 116 17.46 -6.24 -19.00
CA PRO A 116 17.22 -5.16 -19.95
C PRO A 116 16.52 -5.62 -21.25
N GLY A 117 16.60 -6.91 -21.57
CA GLY A 117 15.95 -7.50 -22.73
C GLY A 117 14.51 -7.95 -22.47
N GLY A 118 14.06 -7.91 -21.21
CA GLY A 118 12.71 -8.35 -20.82
C GLY A 118 12.59 -9.85 -20.60
N GLU A 119 13.71 -10.60 -20.65
CA GLU A 119 13.72 -12.03 -20.35
C GLU A 119 13.37 -12.27 -18.89
N LYS A 120 12.64 -13.34 -18.62
CA LYS A 120 12.07 -13.62 -17.31
C LYS A 120 12.93 -14.58 -16.49
N PHE A 121 13.00 -14.36 -15.18
CA PHE A 121 13.79 -15.18 -14.28
C PHE A 121 13.17 -15.23 -12.89
N TYR A 122 13.62 -16.18 -12.07
CA TYR A 122 13.28 -16.27 -10.64
C TYR A 122 14.40 -15.70 -9.80
N VAL A 123 14.04 -15.14 -8.64
CA VAL A 123 14.97 -14.62 -7.63
C VAL A 123 14.60 -15.17 -6.26
N ASN A 124 15.51 -15.89 -5.62
CA ASN A 124 15.35 -16.43 -4.29
C ASN A 124 16.55 -16.05 -3.41
N TYR A 125 16.29 -15.23 -2.39
CA TYR A 125 17.28 -14.92 -1.36
C TYR A 125 17.30 -16.07 -0.34
N ARG A 126 18.50 -16.50 0.05
CA ARG A 126 18.71 -17.45 1.14
C ARG A 126 19.79 -16.94 2.07
N GLY A 127 19.56 -17.10 3.36
CA GLY A 127 20.51 -16.71 4.38
C GLY A 127 20.64 -17.80 5.44
N SER A 128 21.84 -17.91 6.01
CA SER A 128 22.12 -18.92 7.03
C SER A 128 23.13 -18.45 8.08
N SER A 129 23.18 -19.15 9.18
CA SER A 129 24.19 -19.06 10.21
C SER A 129 24.41 -20.44 10.85
N ASN A 130 25.14 -20.49 11.95
CA ASN A 130 25.36 -21.76 12.68
C ASN A 130 24.08 -22.38 13.23
N SER A 131 23.01 -21.61 13.43
CA SER A 131 21.80 -22.09 14.14
C SER A 131 20.49 -21.69 13.47
N GLN A 132 20.53 -20.82 12.46
CA GLN A 132 19.34 -20.27 11.82
C GLN A 132 19.51 -20.23 10.32
N SER A 133 18.41 -20.37 9.58
CA SER A 133 18.38 -20.16 8.15
C SER A 133 17.05 -19.55 7.74
N THR A 134 17.02 -18.97 6.58
CA THR A 134 15.81 -18.36 6.01
C THR A 134 15.89 -18.32 4.51
N SER A 135 14.73 -18.17 3.88
CA SER A 135 14.63 -17.86 2.46
C SER A 135 13.49 -16.86 2.21
N LEU A 136 13.61 -16.14 1.12
CA LEU A 136 12.58 -15.25 0.60
C LEU A 136 12.56 -15.40 -0.92
N THR A 137 11.41 -15.71 -1.48
CA THR A 137 11.23 -15.77 -2.93
C THR A 137 10.60 -14.47 -3.41
N SER A 138 11.32 -13.74 -4.27
CA SER A 138 10.77 -12.52 -4.87
C SER A 138 9.61 -12.85 -5.80
N LYS A 139 8.54 -12.06 -5.68
CA LYS A 139 7.34 -12.23 -6.51
C LYS A 139 7.39 -11.36 -7.80
N GLY A 140 8.56 -10.76 -8.09
CA GLY A 140 8.75 -9.94 -9.29
C GLY A 140 7.79 -8.75 -9.34
N ARG A 141 7.27 -8.48 -10.53
CA ARG A 141 6.27 -7.41 -10.73
C ARG A 141 4.97 -7.66 -9.96
N GLN A 142 4.68 -8.91 -9.57
CA GLN A 142 3.50 -9.23 -8.75
C GLN A 142 3.60 -8.67 -7.33
N ALA A 143 4.82 -8.41 -6.83
CA ALA A 143 5.03 -7.77 -5.54
C ALA A 143 4.80 -6.24 -5.54
N MET A 144 4.63 -5.62 -6.72
CA MET A 144 4.45 -4.17 -6.83
C MET A 144 2.98 -3.79 -6.63
N GLY A 145 2.75 -2.77 -5.81
CA GLY A 145 1.41 -2.22 -5.58
C GLY A 145 1.36 -1.21 -4.44
N GLN A 146 0.15 -0.78 -4.07
CA GLN A 146 -0.05 0.39 -3.21
C GLN A 146 -0.65 0.07 -1.84
N ILE A 147 -1.32 -1.09 -1.68
CA ILE A 147 -1.95 -1.46 -0.42
C ILE A 147 -1.47 -2.85 0.01
N PHE A 148 -0.94 -2.92 1.22
CA PHE A 148 -0.45 -4.17 1.80
C PHE A 148 -0.87 -4.29 3.26
N LYS A 149 -0.79 -5.54 3.78
CA LYS A 149 -0.80 -5.83 5.20
C LYS A 149 0.58 -6.28 5.66
N TRP A 150 1.06 -5.75 6.78
CA TRP A 150 2.26 -6.28 7.43
C TRP A 150 1.93 -7.67 8.01
N GLY A 151 2.52 -8.70 7.44
CA GLY A 151 2.30 -10.09 7.82
C GLY A 151 3.53 -10.71 8.44
N GLY A 152 3.37 -11.90 8.99
CA GLY A 152 4.45 -12.64 9.61
C GLY A 152 3.93 -13.60 10.67
N ILE A 153 4.81 -14.06 11.56
CA ILE A 153 4.52 -14.97 12.65
C ILE A 153 4.57 -14.20 13.97
N PRO A 154 3.56 -14.31 14.86
CA PRO A 154 3.62 -13.72 16.20
C PRO A 154 4.90 -14.10 16.94
N ASN A 155 5.67 -13.11 17.38
CA ASN A 155 7.01 -13.32 17.93
C ASN A 155 6.97 -13.48 19.46
N ARG A 156 6.55 -14.65 19.95
CA ARG A 156 6.25 -14.96 21.35
C ARG A 156 7.45 -15.36 22.19
N GLY A 157 8.64 -15.48 21.61
CA GLY A 157 9.84 -15.89 22.30
C GLY A 157 10.26 -14.94 23.44
N ASN A 158 11.15 -15.43 24.32
CA ASN A 158 11.66 -14.66 25.45
C ASN A 158 13.17 -14.36 25.36
N HIS A 159 13.71 -14.19 24.16
CA HIS A 159 15.10 -13.85 23.94
C HIS A 159 15.28 -12.36 23.62
N ASN A 160 16.44 -11.79 24.03
CA ASN A 160 16.73 -10.35 23.84
C ASN A 160 17.09 -9.94 22.40
N SER A 161 17.07 -10.86 21.44
CA SER A 161 17.35 -10.55 20.04
C SER A 161 16.16 -10.77 19.11
N LEU A 162 14.95 -10.96 19.66
CA LEU A 162 13.76 -11.22 18.86
C LEU A 162 13.25 -9.93 18.24
N THR A 163 12.99 -9.98 16.95
CA THR A 163 12.56 -8.82 16.19
C THR A 163 11.69 -9.23 15.02
N SER A 164 10.64 -8.48 14.79
CA SER A 164 9.85 -8.52 13.58
C SER A 164 10.17 -7.31 12.73
N THR A 165 10.22 -7.47 11.42
CA THR A 165 10.73 -6.45 10.50
C THR A 165 9.86 -6.34 9.25
N LEU A 166 9.81 -5.13 8.71
CA LEU A 166 9.17 -4.78 7.46
C LEU A 166 10.14 -3.91 6.68
N GLY A 167 10.54 -4.38 5.51
CA GLY A 167 11.33 -3.62 4.57
C GLY A 167 10.46 -3.10 3.44
N ILE A 168 10.71 -1.88 2.99
CA ILE A 168 9.97 -1.20 1.93
C ILE A 168 10.97 -0.65 0.92
N MET A 169 10.66 -0.76 -0.37
CA MET A 169 11.33 -0.03 -1.46
C MET A 169 10.29 0.66 -2.34
N ALA A 170 10.50 1.93 -2.65
CA ALA A 170 9.68 2.65 -3.61
C ALA A 170 10.14 2.39 -5.05
N THR A 171 9.18 2.33 -5.98
CA THR A 171 9.47 2.14 -7.41
C THR A 171 9.56 3.46 -8.17
N GLU A 172 9.01 4.54 -7.58
CA GLU A 172 8.94 5.87 -8.18
C GLU A 172 9.27 6.98 -7.18
N ASP A 173 9.66 8.15 -7.72
CA ASP A 173 9.96 9.34 -6.90
C ASP A 173 8.71 9.90 -6.22
N ASN A 174 8.92 10.55 -5.06
CA ASN A 174 7.87 11.20 -4.28
C ASN A 174 6.71 10.24 -3.91
N THR A 175 7.03 9.01 -3.57
CA THR A 175 6.07 8.01 -3.08
C THR A 175 5.81 8.25 -1.60
N VAL A 176 4.62 8.70 -1.25
CA VAL A 176 4.18 8.85 0.15
C VAL A 176 3.61 7.53 0.62
N ILE A 177 4.09 7.06 1.78
CA ILE A 177 3.73 5.75 2.36
C ILE A 177 3.25 5.98 3.78
N THR A 178 2.09 5.45 4.11
CA THR A 178 1.50 5.53 5.45
C THR A 178 1.37 4.12 6.04
N LEU A 179 1.92 3.91 7.22
CA LEU A 179 1.71 2.72 8.05
C LEU A 179 0.71 3.06 9.15
N SER A 180 -0.37 2.28 9.26
CA SER A 180 -1.47 2.51 10.22
C SER A 180 -2.18 1.22 10.61
N GLY A 181 -3.07 1.27 11.62
CA GLY A 181 -3.92 0.15 12.02
C GLY A 181 -3.18 -0.94 12.80
N TYR A 182 -2.09 -0.61 13.46
CA TYR A 182 -1.42 -1.44 14.46
C TYR A 182 -1.87 -1.07 15.88
N ASP A 183 -1.55 -1.94 16.87
CA ASP A 183 -1.84 -1.65 18.29
C ASP A 183 -1.16 -0.31 18.68
N PRO A 184 -1.90 0.65 19.25
CA PRO A 184 -1.34 1.96 19.64
C PRO A 184 -0.18 1.90 20.65
N ASN A 185 -0.03 0.76 21.35
CA ASN A 185 1.10 0.54 22.25
C ASN A 185 2.33 -0.08 21.54
N SER A 186 2.26 -0.31 20.24
CA SER A 186 3.42 -0.76 19.46
C SER A 186 4.41 0.40 19.31
N GLU A 187 5.68 0.09 19.50
CA GLU A 187 6.77 1.07 19.36
C GLU A 187 7.80 0.52 18.36
N PHE A 188 8.14 1.33 17.37
CA PHE A 188 9.12 0.91 16.37
C PHE A 188 10.47 1.60 16.56
N ARG A 189 11.50 0.96 16.04
CA ARG A 189 12.86 1.48 16.16
C ARG A 189 13.09 2.71 15.28
N LEU A 190 13.76 3.71 15.86
CA LEU A 190 14.35 4.86 15.16
C LEU A 190 15.85 4.90 15.45
N GLY A 191 16.66 4.51 14.50
CA GLY A 191 18.12 4.38 14.70
C GLY A 191 18.46 3.44 15.87
N ASN A 192 19.25 3.91 16.81
CA ASN A 192 19.61 3.11 17.99
C ASN A 192 18.54 3.12 19.10
N ASN A 193 17.48 3.91 18.98
CA ASN A 193 16.37 3.93 19.94
C ASN A 193 15.33 2.89 19.55
N ALA A 194 15.14 1.85 20.39
CA ALA A 194 14.23 0.74 20.10
C ALA A 194 12.73 1.12 20.08
N GLY A 195 12.34 2.17 20.79
CA GLY A 195 11.00 2.73 20.84
C GLY A 195 10.98 4.18 20.37
N GLY A 196 11.69 4.51 19.30
CA GLY A 196 11.81 5.89 18.80
C GLY A 196 10.67 6.36 17.93
N ILE A 197 9.80 5.46 17.46
CA ILE A 197 8.56 5.74 16.72
C ILE A 197 7.42 5.24 17.59
N THR A 198 6.58 6.15 18.06
CA THR A 198 5.45 5.91 18.99
C THR A 198 4.14 6.45 18.46
N ASP A 199 4.12 6.94 17.23
CA ASP A 199 2.93 7.51 16.59
C ASP A 199 1.94 6.39 16.25
N ASP A 200 0.63 6.64 16.37
CA ASP A 200 -0.43 5.69 15.99
C ASP A 200 -0.57 5.52 14.47
N THR A 201 -0.01 6.44 13.72
CA THR A 201 0.12 6.42 12.26
C THR A 201 1.47 7.03 11.90
N TYR A 202 2.22 6.37 11.03
CA TYR A 202 3.53 6.84 10.63
C TYR A 202 3.62 7.03 9.12
N GLN A 203 4.05 8.21 8.70
CA GLN A 203 4.17 8.56 7.29
C GLN A 203 5.61 8.82 6.88
N ILE A 204 5.99 8.34 5.72
CA ILE A 204 7.30 8.56 5.09
C ILE A 204 7.14 8.88 3.61
N THR A 205 8.09 9.61 3.05
CA THR A 205 8.21 9.82 1.61
C THR A 205 9.52 9.20 1.12
N LEU A 206 9.44 8.40 0.07
CA LEU A 206 10.58 7.76 -0.57
C LEU A 206 10.65 8.17 -2.05
N ASN A 207 11.87 8.30 -2.57
CA ASN A 207 12.10 8.36 -4.00
C ASN A 207 12.36 6.97 -4.58
N ALA A 208 12.39 6.86 -5.90
CA ALA A 208 12.64 5.60 -6.61
C ALA A 208 13.90 4.90 -6.09
N ASN A 209 13.76 3.62 -5.73
CA ASN A 209 14.80 2.75 -5.18
C ASN A 209 15.35 3.16 -3.79
N GLU A 210 14.81 4.19 -3.14
CA GLU A 210 15.03 4.38 -1.71
C GLU A 210 14.26 3.33 -0.93
N SER A 211 14.77 3.01 0.26
CA SER A 211 14.17 2.02 1.14
C SER A 211 13.98 2.54 2.56
N PHE A 212 13.12 1.86 3.30
CA PHE A 212 12.86 2.11 4.71
C PHE A 212 12.63 0.78 5.43
N VAL A 213 13.10 0.68 6.66
CA VAL A 213 12.96 -0.55 7.45
C VAL A 213 12.30 -0.24 8.78
N PHE A 214 11.15 -0.85 9.05
CA PHE A 214 10.56 -0.88 10.38
C PHE A 214 11.06 -2.09 11.16
N GLU A 215 11.19 -1.93 12.46
CA GLU A 215 11.45 -3.00 13.42
C GLU A 215 10.51 -2.87 14.61
N ALA A 216 9.77 -3.95 14.91
CA ALA A 216 9.08 -4.17 16.16
C ALA A 216 9.95 -5.06 17.04
N TYR A 217 10.76 -4.45 17.94
CA TYR A 217 11.60 -5.17 18.89
C TYR A 217 10.77 -5.68 20.05
N THR A 218 10.69 -7.00 20.23
CA THR A 218 9.70 -7.62 21.14
C THR A 218 9.91 -7.31 22.63
N LYS A 219 11.12 -6.86 23.01
CA LYS A 219 11.43 -6.45 24.40
C LYS A 219 11.16 -4.98 24.68
N GLN A 220 10.77 -4.20 23.69
CA GLN A 220 10.44 -2.80 23.85
C GLN A 220 9.09 -2.65 24.53
N THR A 221 8.07 -3.31 24.02
CA THR A 221 6.71 -3.36 24.57
C THR A 221 6.07 -4.72 24.29
N THR A 222 5.08 -5.10 25.08
CA THR A 222 4.34 -6.37 24.87
C THR A 222 3.54 -6.34 23.57
N ALA A 223 3.07 -5.18 23.13
CA ALA A 223 2.40 -5.01 21.84
C ALA A 223 3.28 -5.38 20.65
N ASN A 224 4.60 -5.25 20.76
CA ASN A 224 5.52 -5.65 19.70
C ASN A 224 5.62 -7.17 19.46
N VAL A 225 4.94 -7.98 20.23
CA VAL A 225 4.89 -9.44 20.01
C VAL A 225 4.07 -9.75 18.75
N ASP A 226 2.93 -9.11 18.59
CA ASP A 226 1.96 -9.35 17.51
C ASP A 226 1.08 -8.14 17.16
N GLY A 227 1.11 -7.04 17.92
CA GLY A 227 0.29 -5.85 17.68
C GLY A 227 0.58 -5.09 16.37
N TRP A 228 1.65 -5.44 15.68
CA TRP A 228 1.99 -4.96 14.34
C TRP A 228 1.34 -5.80 13.21
N LEU A 229 0.91 -7.05 13.51
CA LEU A 229 0.29 -7.95 12.53
C LEU A 229 -1.02 -7.35 12.01
N GLY A 230 -1.18 -7.37 10.69
CA GLY A 230 -2.35 -6.81 10.03
C GLY A 230 -2.34 -5.29 9.85
N ALA A 231 -1.29 -4.60 10.32
CA ALA A 231 -1.08 -3.18 10.02
C ALA A 231 -1.13 -2.92 8.51
N THR A 232 -1.75 -1.82 8.12
CA THR A 232 -1.93 -1.44 6.71
C THR A 232 -0.82 -0.51 6.27
N LEU A 233 -0.17 -0.85 5.15
CA LEU A 233 0.62 0.08 4.38
C LEU A 233 -0.22 0.56 3.21
N GLN A 234 -0.31 1.87 3.06
CA GLN A 234 -0.92 2.51 1.91
C GLN A 234 0.08 3.49 1.31
N SER A 235 0.23 3.47 0.00
CA SER A 235 1.14 4.36 -0.72
C SER A 235 0.45 5.04 -1.89
N THR A 236 0.99 6.20 -2.29
CA THR A 236 0.48 6.97 -3.44
C THR A 236 0.93 6.41 -4.79
N LYS A 237 1.99 5.58 -4.78
CA LYS A 237 2.56 4.90 -5.95
C LYS A 237 3.04 3.52 -5.54
N ASP A 238 3.39 2.70 -6.50
CA ASP A 238 3.77 1.32 -6.24
C ASP A 238 5.03 1.21 -5.37
N ILE A 239 4.93 0.34 -4.38
CA ILE A 239 6.03 -0.09 -3.52
C ILE A 239 6.18 -1.60 -3.57
N VAL A 240 7.32 -2.08 -3.12
CA VAL A 240 7.56 -3.50 -2.84
C VAL A 240 7.93 -3.62 -1.37
N ILE A 241 7.41 -4.66 -0.71
CA ILE A 241 7.72 -4.92 0.70
C ILE A 241 8.31 -6.32 0.90
N SER A 242 9.08 -6.48 1.96
CA SER A 242 9.50 -7.77 2.53
C SER A 242 9.17 -7.77 4.02
N ASN A 243 8.73 -8.90 4.56
CA ASN A 243 8.29 -8.97 5.95
C ASN A 243 8.75 -10.25 6.66
N GLY A 244 8.47 -10.33 7.97
CA GLY A 244 8.81 -11.44 8.83
C GLY A 244 9.76 -11.06 9.96
N GLY A 245 10.78 -11.86 10.20
CA GLY A 245 11.80 -11.55 11.21
C GLY A 245 13.02 -12.44 11.10
N LEU A 246 14.18 -11.86 11.32
CA LEU A 246 15.45 -12.59 11.26
C LEU A 246 15.76 -13.34 12.57
N ASN A 247 14.87 -13.26 13.55
CA ASN A 247 14.91 -14.03 14.77
C ASN A 247 13.51 -14.08 15.41
N ILE A 248 12.74 -15.09 15.06
CA ILE A 248 11.35 -15.29 15.49
C ILE A 248 11.28 -16.46 16.49
N GLY A 249 10.61 -16.27 17.60
CA GLY A 249 10.30 -17.32 18.57
C GLY A 249 8.80 -17.60 18.64
N VAL A 250 8.37 -18.78 18.21
CA VAL A 250 6.94 -19.18 18.22
C VAL A 250 6.41 -19.49 19.61
N ARG A 251 7.29 -19.76 20.59
CA ARG A 251 6.99 -20.14 21.96
C ARG A 251 7.69 -19.21 22.95
N ASN A 252 7.06 -18.94 24.09
CA ASN A 252 7.68 -18.17 25.18
C ASN A 252 8.81 -18.95 25.87
N ASN A 253 9.96 -19.03 25.20
CA ASN A 253 11.20 -19.56 25.74
C ASN A 253 12.41 -18.84 25.08
N ASN A 254 13.64 -19.16 25.56
CA ASN A 254 14.86 -18.53 25.08
C ASN A 254 15.53 -19.25 23.89
N SER A 255 15.10 -20.46 23.54
CA SER A 255 15.84 -21.35 22.64
C SER A 255 15.13 -21.70 21.33
N SER A 256 13.80 -21.64 21.29
CA SER A 256 13.03 -22.04 20.12
C SER A 256 12.82 -20.84 19.19
N ARG A 257 13.77 -20.63 18.29
CA ARG A 257 13.74 -19.48 17.37
C ARG A 257 14.51 -19.78 16.08
N ASP A 258 14.04 -19.19 14.99
CA ASP A 258 14.68 -19.21 13.67
C ASP A 258 14.42 -17.89 12.92
N ALA A 259 14.98 -17.74 11.74
CA ALA A 259 14.67 -16.64 10.84
C ALA A 259 13.52 -17.05 9.89
N ALA A 260 12.52 -16.21 9.78
CA ALA A 260 11.32 -16.48 8.99
C ALA A 260 10.89 -15.20 8.26
N ILE A 261 11.15 -15.16 6.96
CA ILE A 261 10.87 -14.00 6.10
C ILE A 261 10.23 -14.45 4.79
N ASP A 262 9.40 -13.60 4.18
CA ASP A 262 8.94 -13.74 2.80
C ASP A 262 8.53 -12.38 2.21
N GLN A 263 8.17 -12.38 0.94
CA GLN A 263 7.69 -11.23 0.19
C GLN A 263 6.21 -11.42 -0.15
N PRO A 264 5.28 -10.60 0.38
CA PRO A 264 3.88 -10.65 0.00
C PRO A 264 3.61 -9.89 -1.29
N VAL A 265 2.42 -10.13 -1.85
CA VAL A 265 1.87 -9.33 -2.95
C VAL A 265 0.89 -8.27 -2.40
N PRO A 266 0.53 -7.22 -3.17
CA PRO A 266 -0.46 -6.23 -2.76
C PRO A 266 -1.86 -6.83 -2.64
N GLN A 267 -2.73 -6.12 -1.94
CA GLN A 267 -4.07 -6.59 -1.56
C GLN A 267 -4.98 -6.95 -2.74
N ASN A 268 -4.78 -6.36 -3.90
CA ASN A 268 -5.55 -6.68 -5.12
C ASN A 268 -5.13 -8.01 -5.80
N LYS A 269 -4.12 -8.70 -5.26
CA LYS A 269 -3.59 -9.98 -5.80
C LYS A 269 -3.72 -11.16 -4.84
N ILE A 270 -4.46 -11.01 -3.76
CA ILE A 270 -4.82 -12.08 -2.83
C ILE A 270 -6.19 -12.67 -3.23
N GLY A 271 -6.66 -13.67 -2.48
CA GLY A 271 -7.91 -14.35 -2.79
C GLY A 271 -8.64 -14.88 -1.57
N LYS A 272 -9.49 -15.87 -1.77
CA LYS A 272 -10.38 -16.44 -0.76
C LYS A 272 -10.16 -17.93 -0.50
N GLU A 273 -9.43 -18.64 -1.35
CA GLU A 273 -9.25 -20.08 -1.28
C GLU A 273 -7.77 -20.42 -1.22
N TYR A 274 -7.41 -21.25 -0.23
CA TYR A 274 -6.03 -21.59 0.05
C TYR A 274 -5.90 -23.07 0.38
N VAL A 275 -4.85 -23.70 -0.08
CA VAL A 275 -4.45 -25.06 0.32
C VAL A 275 -3.11 -24.98 1.02
N PHE A 276 -3.08 -25.39 2.27
CA PHE A 276 -1.85 -25.47 3.06
C PHE A 276 -1.35 -26.91 3.09
N ILE A 277 -0.06 -27.10 2.91
CA ILE A 277 0.59 -28.40 2.99
C ILE A 277 1.56 -28.37 4.16
N ARG A 278 1.38 -29.28 5.10
CA ARG A 278 2.19 -29.41 6.30
C ARG A 278 3.62 -29.81 5.94
N GLY A 279 4.60 -29.16 6.57
CA GLY A 279 6.01 -29.54 6.52
C GLY A 279 6.37 -30.62 7.54
N ASN A 280 7.66 -30.70 7.90
CA ASN A 280 8.19 -31.64 8.84
C ASN A 280 8.11 -31.19 10.32
N GLY A 281 7.56 -30.02 10.58
CA GLY A 281 7.49 -29.40 11.90
C GLY A 281 6.54 -30.12 12.86
N ASN A 282 6.58 -29.68 14.11
CA ASN A 282 5.61 -30.11 15.10
C ASN A 282 4.36 -29.20 15.09
N ASN A 283 3.39 -29.53 15.92
CA ASN A 283 2.09 -28.85 15.99
C ASN A 283 2.15 -27.38 16.41
N GLU A 284 3.26 -26.87 16.90
CA GLU A 284 3.41 -25.47 17.28
C GLU A 284 3.96 -24.60 16.15
N THR A 285 4.64 -25.23 15.18
CA THR A 285 5.32 -24.54 14.07
C THR A 285 4.60 -24.68 12.74
N GLU A 286 3.57 -25.50 12.65
CA GLU A 286 2.82 -25.75 11.42
C GLU A 286 1.43 -25.07 11.50
N LYS A 287 1.38 -23.75 11.40
CA LYS A 287 0.15 -22.99 11.56
C LYS A 287 -0.11 -22.07 10.39
N PRO A 288 -1.25 -22.20 9.70
CA PRO A 288 -1.75 -21.16 8.84
C PRO A 288 -2.15 -19.91 9.63
N ILE A 289 -1.89 -18.74 9.05
CA ILE A 289 -2.21 -17.43 9.61
C ILE A 289 -2.99 -16.65 8.54
N ILE A 290 -4.23 -16.31 8.87
CA ILE A 290 -5.10 -15.53 7.99
C ILE A 290 -5.19 -14.11 8.53
N ILE A 291 -4.99 -13.10 7.68
CA ILE A 291 -5.14 -11.68 8.03
C ILE A 291 -6.29 -11.09 7.23
N GLY A 292 -7.26 -10.51 7.92
CA GLY A 292 -8.43 -9.87 7.32
C GLY A 292 -8.08 -8.56 6.62
N THR A 293 -8.68 -8.35 5.46
CA THR A 293 -8.60 -7.07 4.71
C THR A 293 -9.89 -6.27 4.78
N GLN A 294 -10.96 -6.88 5.30
CA GLN A 294 -12.29 -6.28 5.47
C GLN A 294 -12.91 -6.77 6.77
N ASN A 295 -13.81 -5.96 7.34
CA ASN A 295 -14.54 -6.34 8.55
C ASN A 295 -15.47 -7.53 8.29
N SER A 296 -15.70 -8.35 9.31
CA SER A 296 -16.56 -9.54 9.26
C SER A 296 -16.13 -10.52 8.16
N THR A 297 -14.85 -10.86 8.11
CA THR A 297 -14.30 -11.91 7.26
C THR A 297 -14.40 -13.24 7.99
N ASP A 298 -15.26 -14.12 7.52
CA ASP A 298 -15.41 -15.47 8.06
C ASP A 298 -14.34 -16.42 7.49
N ILE A 299 -13.82 -17.30 8.34
CA ILE A 299 -12.81 -18.29 7.99
C ILE A 299 -13.43 -19.69 8.12
N PHE A 300 -13.39 -20.45 7.05
CA PHE A 300 -13.89 -21.83 6.98
C PHE A 300 -12.73 -22.78 6.70
N VAL A 301 -12.81 -23.99 7.22
CA VAL A 301 -11.77 -25.02 7.04
C VAL A 301 -12.38 -26.32 6.58
N ASN A 302 -11.72 -26.99 5.63
CA ASN A 302 -12.04 -28.33 5.13
C ASN A 302 -13.49 -28.48 4.66
N GLY A 303 -14.05 -27.44 4.04
CA GLY A 303 -15.41 -27.45 3.48
C GLY A 303 -16.53 -27.35 4.53
N SER A 304 -16.21 -26.98 5.79
CA SER A 304 -17.21 -26.70 6.82
C SER A 304 -18.12 -25.55 6.38
N ALA A 305 -19.42 -25.69 6.58
CA ALA A 305 -20.39 -24.59 6.39
C ALA A 305 -20.43 -23.60 7.56
N THR A 306 -19.78 -23.94 8.69
CA THR A 306 -19.69 -23.08 9.87
C THR A 306 -18.30 -22.51 9.94
N PRO A 307 -18.16 -21.17 10.06
CA PRO A 307 -16.85 -20.55 10.21
C PRO A 307 -16.20 -20.96 11.55
N ILE A 308 -14.89 -21.16 11.53
CA ILE A 308 -14.12 -21.41 12.76
C ILE A 308 -13.75 -20.11 13.47
N ALA A 309 -13.75 -19.00 12.75
CA ALA A 309 -13.50 -17.65 13.27
C ALA A 309 -14.09 -16.60 12.32
N THR A 310 -14.37 -15.42 12.86
CA THR A 310 -14.69 -14.18 12.11
C THR A 310 -13.70 -13.11 12.55
N ILE A 311 -13.02 -12.48 11.61
CA ILE A 311 -12.01 -11.43 11.86
C ILE A 311 -12.36 -10.14 11.12
N ASN A 312 -11.84 -9.00 11.61
CA ASN A 312 -12.03 -7.71 10.97
C ASN A 312 -10.80 -7.31 10.14
N ASN A 313 -10.90 -6.16 9.50
CA ASN A 313 -9.79 -5.57 8.78
C ASN A 313 -8.61 -5.32 9.74
N GLY A 314 -7.45 -5.93 9.44
CA GLY A 314 -6.25 -5.84 10.26
C GLY A 314 -6.15 -6.90 11.38
N ASP A 315 -7.23 -7.61 11.71
CA ASP A 315 -7.15 -8.74 12.62
C ASP A 315 -6.49 -9.94 11.96
N TYR A 316 -5.89 -10.82 12.76
CA TYR A 316 -5.35 -12.10 12.28
C TYR A 316 -5.90 -13.28 13.09
N PHE A 317 -5.85 -14.46 12.50
CA PHE A 317 -6.21 -15.72 13.14
C PHE A 317 -5.22 -16.82 12.78
N GLU A 318 -4.65 -17.47 13.82
CA GLU A 318 -3.83 -18.69 13.65
C GLU A 318 -4.73 -19.91 13.64
N ILE A 319 -4.77 -20.63 12.52
CA ILE A 319 -5.59 -21.85 12.41
C ILE A 319 -4.88 -22.99 13.15
N PRO A 320 -5.57 -23.71 14.06
CA PRO A 320 -4.99 -24.87 14.74
C PRO A 320 -4.52 -25.97 13.77
N ASP A 321 -3.36 -26.55 14.03
CA ASP A 321 -2.75 -27.63 13.25
C ASP A 321 -3.60 -28.91 13.22
N SER A 322 -4.50 -29.10 14.18
CA SER A 322 -5.45 -30.22 14.22
C SER A 322 -6.40 -30.33 13.02
N TYR A 323 -6.50 -29.26 12.22
CA TYR A 323 -7.27 -29.27 10.97
C TYR A 323 -6.52 -29.86 9.78
N TYR A 324 -5.21 -30.10 9.87
CA TYR A 324 -4.51 -30.84 8.83
C TYR A 324 -5.01 -32.28 8.73
N SER A 325 -5.09 -32.81 7.51
CA SER A 325 -5.53 -34.19 7.23
C SER A 325 -4.63 -35.23 7.86
N SER A 326 -3.40 -34.88 8.22
CA SER A 326 -2.42 -35.74 8.89
C SER A 326 -1.42 -34.87 9.67
N ASN A 327 -0.92 -35.40 10.79
CA ASN A 327 0.18 -34.84 11.57
C ASN A 327 1.56 -35.10 10.94
N ALA A 328 1.64 -35.84 9.84
CA ALA A 328 2.87 -36.07 9.09
C ALA A 328 3.08 -34.97 8.03
N ALA A 329 4.31 -34.84 7.57
CA ALA A 329 4.61 -34.00 6.41
C ALA A 329 3.77 -34.41 5.19
N GLY A 330 3.28 -33.42 4.44
CA GLY A 330 2.36 -33.67 3.32
C GLY A 330 0.88 -33.69 3.71
N GLY A 331 0.53 -33.69 5.01
CA GLY A 331 -0.86 -33.44 5.42
C GLY A 331 -1.33 -32.08 4.87
N ASN A 332 -2.58 -32.00 4.44
CA ASN A 332 -3.10 -30.78 3.84
C ASN A 332 -4.31 -30.22 4.61
N MET A 333 -4.63 -28.96 4.34
CA MET A 333 -5.76 -28.23 4.91
C MET A 333 -6.30 -27.28 3.85
N PHE A 334 -7.60 -27.29 3.62
CA PHE A 334 -8.28 -26.35 2.76
C PHE A 334 -8.91 -25.24 3.59
N VAL A 335 -8.62 -23.99 3.23
CA VAL A 335 -9.14 -22.82 3.93
C VAL A 335 -9.84 -21.94 2.92
N THR A 336 -11.08 -21.54 3.24
CA THR A 336 -11.80 -20.53 2.49
C THR A 336 -12.19 -19.36 3.39
N THR A 337 -12.26 -18.16 2.82
CA THR A 337 -12.68 -16.95 3.51
C THR A 337 -13.86 -16.31 2.79
N SER A 338 -14.75 -15.66 3.53
CA SER A 338 -15.88 -14.96 2.92
C SER A 338 -15.48 -13.74 2.11
N LYS A 339 -14.28 -13.17 2.39
CA LYS A 339 -13.68 -12.01 1.72
C LYS A 339 -12.20 -12.28 1.49
N ASP A 340 -11.60 -11.53 0.56
CA ASP A 340 -10.16 -11.67 0.28
C ASP A 340 -9.33 -11.41 1.53
N ALA A 341 -8.35 -12.28 1.79
CA ALA A 341 -7.53 -12.26 2.97
C ALA A 341 -6.07 -12.59 2.64
N TYR A 342 -5.11 -12.10 3.43
CA TYR A 342 -3.74 -12.57 3.36
C TYR A 342 -3.61 -13.93 4.02
N ALA A 343 -2.86 -14.82 3.41
CA ALA A 343 -2.60 -16.15 3.92
C ALA A 343 -1.10 -16.39 4.08
N TYR A 344 -0.67 -16.62 5.31
CA TYR A 344 0.69 -17.00 5.63
C TYR A 344 0.70 -18.39 6.26
N GLN A 345 1.83 -19.06 6.16
CA GLN A 345 2.07 -20.31 6.83
C GLN A 345 3.38 -20.24 7.61
N SER A 346 3.32 -20.49 8.90
CA SER A 346 4.48 -20.90 9.66
C SER A 346 4.77 -22.36 9.28
N LEU A 347 5.88 -22.60 8.60
CA LEU A 347 6.26 -23.90 8.05
C LEU A 347 7.64 -24.29 8.55
N ALA A 348 7.77 -25.49 9.11
CA ALA A 348 9.03 -25.97 9.59
C ALA A 348 9.61 -27.09 8.72
N GLY A 349 10.92 -27.03 8.47
CA GLY A 349 11.64 -28.04 7.74
C GLY A 349 11.95 -29.29 8.56
N GLY A 350 12.03 -29.17 9.89
CA GLY A 350 12.39 -30.28 10.80
C GLY A 350 11.43 -30.43 11.96
N THR A 351 11.50 -31.58 12.66
CA THR A 351 10.59 -31.91 13.78
C THR A 351 10.81 -31.05 15.05
N SER A 352 11.86 -30.26 15.07
CA SER A 352 12.16 -29.35 16.18
C SER A 352 11.34 -28.05 16.08
N ILE A 353 10.88 -27.54 17.23
CA ILE A 353 10.24 -26.24 17.32
C ILE A 353 11.21 -25.05 17.07
N VAL A 354 12.48 -25.31 16.86
CA VAL A 354 13.48 -24.30 16.55
C VAL A 354 13.63 -24.06 15.04
N THR A 355 13.01 -24.87 14.20
CA THR A 355 12.97 -24.65 12.75
C THR A 355 11.66 -23.98 12.38
N VAL A 356 11.74 -22.74 11.90
CA VAL A 356 10.56 -21.95 11.47
C VAL A 356 10.89 -21.29 10.14
N GLY A 357 10.03 -21.47 9.15
CA GLY A 357 10.03 -20.69 7.92
C GLY A 357 8.73 -19.91 7.79
N LEU A 358 8.72 -18.87 7.00
CA LEU A 358 7.52 -18.13 6.64
C LEU A 358 7.24 -18.34 5.16
N ASN A 359 6.02 -18.79 4.86
CA ASN A 359 5.49 -18.78 3.51
C ASN A 359 4.35 -17.77 3.41
N PHE A 360 4.42 -16.91 2.46
CA PHE A 360 3.25 -16.22 1.95
C PHE A 360 2.60 -17.12 0.90
N VAL A 361 1.37 -17.57 1.17
CA VAL A 361 0.71 -18.63 0.40
C VAL A 361 -0.16 -18.02 -0.68
N ALA A 362 0.03 -18.49 -1.91
CA ALA A 362 -0.81 -18.09 -3.04
C ALA A 362 -2.24 -18.62 -2.89
N PRO A 363 -3.25 -17.84 -3.26
CA PRO A 363 -4.60 -18.38 -3.41
C PRO A 363 -4.60 -19.43 -4.52
N VAL A 364 -5.35 -20.51 -4.31
CA VAL A 364 -5.53 -21.51 -5.34
C VAL A 364 -6.62 -21.07 -6.30
N ASN A 365 -6.29 -21.05 -7.56
CA ASN A 365 -7.19 -20.75 -8.65
C ASN A 365 -6.68 -21.40 -9.94
N CYS A 366 -7.48 -21.36 -10.97
CA CYS A 366 -7.15 -21.98 -12.25
C CYS A 366 -6.14 -21.22 -13.11
N LEU A 367 -5.65 -20.09 -12.63
CA LEU A 367 -4.56 -19.33 -13.26
C LEU A 367 -3.18 -19.72 -12.74
N LEU A 368 -3.15 -20.68 -11.82
CA LEU A 368 -1.88 -21.24 -11.41
C LEU A 368 -1.11 -21.72 -12.64
N PRO A 369 0.20 -21.51 -12.70
CA PRO A 369 1.03 -21.97 -13.80
C PRO A 369 0.97 -23.49 -13.94
N ASP A 370 1.32 -23.99 -15.10
CA ASP A 370 1.47 -25.42 -15.36
C ASP A 370 2.92 -25.91 -15.16
N SER A 371 3.85 -25.02 -14.89
CA SER A 371 5.26 -25.36 -14.72
C SER A 371 5.96 -24.50 -13.70
N LEU A 372 6.93 -25.07 -13.03
CA LEU A 372 8.01 -24.40 -12.33
C LEU A 372 9.32 -24.97 -12.87
N ASP A 373 10.06 -24.17 -13.62
CA ASP A 373 11.15 -24.71 -14.40
C ASP A 373 12.45 -24.92 -13.65
N ASN A 374 12.70 -24.17 -12.58
CA ASN A 374 13.94 -24.39 -11.83
C ASN A 374 13.96 -23.75 -10.44
N ILE A 375 13.96 -24.59 -9.38
CA ILE A 375 14.43 -24.20 -8.06
C ILE A 375 15.94 -24.44 -8.02
N PRO A 376 16.80 -23.41 -8.00
CA PRO A 376 18.24 -23.62 -8.07
C PRO A 376 18.73 -24.23 -6.76
N ASP A 377 19.54 -25.25 -6.86
CA ASP A 377 20.13 -26.01 -5.76
C ASP A 377 19.29 -26.06 -4.47
N ILE A 378 18.27 -26.92 -4.48
CA ILE A 378 17.28 -27.00 -3.37
C ILE A 378 17.93 -27.32 -2.03
N LYS A 379 19.15 -27.89 -2.05
CA LYS A 379 19.90 -28.24 -0.83
C LYS A 379 20.81 -27.14 -0.34
N ASP A 380 21.08 -26.11 -1.10
CA ASP A 380 21.99 -25.06 -0.64
C ASP A 380 21.24 -23.88 -0.02
N ALA A 381 21.63 -23.50 1.18
CA ALA A 381 21.17 -22.27 1.84
C ALA A 381 22.38 -21.41 2.24
N ALA A 382 22.91 -20.65 1.29
CA ALA A 382 24.10 -19.81 1.45
C ALA A 382 25.30 -20.59 2.03
N GLY A 383 25.62 -21.76 1.41
CA GLY A 383 26.72 -22.63 1.78
C GLY A 383 26.38 -23.68 2.87
N ILE A 384 25.17 -23.72 3.37
CA ILE A 384 24.71 -24.76 4.30
C ILE A 384 23.87 -25.81 3.55
N THR A 385 24.27 -27.06 3.64
CA THR A 385 23.53 -28.17 3.00
C THR A 385 22.28 -28.50 3.80
N MET A 386 21.13 -28.45 3.14
CA MET A 386 19.80 -28.73 3.70
C MET A 386 19.28 -30.09 3.23
N ASN A 387 18.37 -30.70 3.97
CA ASN A 387 17.48 -31.72 3.46
C ASN A 387 16.28 -31.04 2.82
N GLY A 388 16.16 -31.08 1.50
CA GLY A 388 15.17 -30.32 0.75
C GLY A 388 14.06 -31.18 0.17
N GLY A 389 12.91 -30.57 -0.06
CA GLY A 389 11.76 -31.18 -0.73
C GLY A 389 10.83 -30.13 -1.28
N VAL A 390 9.86 -30.54 -2.09
CA VAL A 390 8.81 -29.67 -2.64
C VAL A 390 7.43 -30.11 -2.18
N THR A 391 6.54 -29.13 -2.04
CA THR A 391 5.11 -29.31 -1.90
C THR A 391 4.44 -28.87 -3.19
N ILE A 392 3.50 -29.68 -3.69
CA ILE A 392 2.80 -29.42 -4.94
C ILE A 392 1.30 -29.44 -4.67
N ILE A 393 0.62 -28.36 -5.03
CA ILE A 393 -0.83 -28.31 -5.16
C ILE A 393 -1.12 -28.43 -6.65
N ALA A 394 -2.02 -29.35 -7.03
CA ALA A 394 -2.37 -29.58 -8.43
C ALA A 394 -3.88 -29.74 -8.59
N SER A 395 -4.39 -29.37 -9.77
CA SER A 395 -5.80 -29.62 -10.10
C SER A 395 -6.10 -31.13 -10.14
N THR A 396 -7.25 -31.53 -9.59
CA THR A 396 -7.73 -32.93 -9.69
C THR A 396 -8.03 -33.35 -11.12
N SER A 397 -8.34 -32.39 -12.00
CA SER A 397 -8.54 -32.65 -13.44
C SER A 397 -7.24 -33.05 -14.16
N THR A 398 -6.07 -32.76 -13.60
CA THR A 398 -4.78 -33.14 -14.15
C THR A 398 -4.43 -34.58 -13.70
N PRO A 399 -4.27 -35.58 -14.61
CA PRO A 399 -3.81 -36.89 -14.21
C PRO A 399 -2.46 -36.86 -13.52
N ASP A 400 -2.23 -37.73 -12.52
CA ASP A 400 -0.96 -37.76 -11.77
C ASP A 400 0.23 -38.06 -12.70
N GLY A 401 0.06 -38.87 -13.70
CA GLY A 401 1.10 -39.18 -14.70
C GLY A 401 1.49 -38.03 -15.60
N ASN A 402 0.72 -36.92 -15.57
CA ASN A 402 1.02 -35.71 -16.33
C ASN A 402 1.75 -34.66 -15.45
N ILE A 403 2.07 -34.99 -14.22
CA ILE A 403 2.89 -34.16 -13.32
C ILE A 403 4.25 -34.83 -13.20
N THR A 404 5.30 -34.13 -13.54
CA THR A 404 6.68 -34.64 -13.47
C THR A 404 7.53 -33.76 -12.56
N VAL A 405 8.35 -34.39 -11.75
CA VAL A 405 9.35 -33.74 -10.91
C VAL A 405 10.72 -34.22 -11.37
N THR A 406 11.62 -33.30 -11.66
CA THR A 406 13.03 -33.66 -11.94
C THR A 406 13.92 -32.96 -10.93
N ASP A 407 15.00 -33.63 -10.53
CA ASP A 407 16.04 -33.08 -9.68
C ASP A 407 17.44 -33.29 -10.30
N GLY A 408 18.50 -33.00 -9.58
CA GLY A 408 19.88 -33.18 -10.05
C GLY A 408 20.24 -34.63 -10.49
N ASN A 409 19.45 -35.63 -10.11
CA ASN A 409 19.60 -37.03 -10.51
C ASN A 409 18.66 -37.47 -11.64
N GLY A 410 17.82 -36.58 -12.14
CA GLY A 410 16.83 -36.85 -13.18
C GLY A 410 15.41 -36.97 -12.67
N ASN A 411 14.56 -37.75 -13.35
CA ASN A 411 13.14 -37.89 -12.99
C ASN A 411 12.94 -38.54 -11.62
N VAL A 412 12.11 -37.92 -10.81
CA VAL A 412 11.74 -38.37 -9.46
C VAL A 412 10.39 -39.06 -9.49
N THR A 413 10.26 -40.19 -8.84
CA THR A 413 8.97 -40.88 -8.69
C THR A 413 8.04 -40.06 -7.82
N LEU A 414 6.92 -39.62 -8.37
CA LEU A 414 5.91 -38.87 -7.65
C LEU A 414 5.18 -39.83 -6.65
N PRO A 415 5.03 -39.46 -5.38
CA PRO A 415 4.21 -40.21 -4.44
C PRO A 415 2.73 -40.15 -4.85
N ALA A 416 1.90 -41.01 -4.29
CA ALA A 416 0.46 -40.92 -4.50
C ALA A 416 -0.11 -39.56 -4.05
N ALA A 417 -1.05 -39.06 -4.81
CA ALA A 417 -1.75 -37.81 -4.49
C ALA A 417 -2.51 -37.93 -3.17
N THR A 418 -2.47 -36.87 -2.37
CA THR A 418 -3.32 -36.73 -1.19
C THR A 418 -4.53 -35.87 -1.55
N THR A 419 -5.73 -36.39 -1.30
CA THR A 419 -6.97 -35.63 -1.51
C THR A 419 -7.06 -34.46 -0.53
N VAL A 420 -7.66 -33.36 -0.96
CA VAL A 420 -7.90 -32.17 -0.12
C VAL A 420 -9.33 -32.23 0.39
N THR A 421 -9.48 -32.40 1.70
CA THR A 421 -10.82 -32.43 2.33
C THR A 421 -11.53 -31.09 2.11
N GLY A 422 -12.76 -31.13 1.64
CA GLY A 422 -13.57 -29.91 1.41
C GLY A 422 -13.34 -29.23 0.07
N SER A 423 -12.43 -29.77 -0.78
CA SER A 423 -12.27 -29.31 -2.17
C SER A 423 -12.30 -30.52 -3.11
N ALA A 424 -13.10 -30.40 -4.18
CA ALA A 424 -13.10 -31.36 -5.28
C ALA A 424 -12.04 -31.04 -6.35
N ASP A 425 -11.50 -29.83 -6.34
CA ASP A 425 -10.70 -29.25 -7.43
C ASP A 425 -9.19 -29.44 -7.24
N TRP A 426 -8.76 -29.71 -6.00
CA TRP A 426 -7.35 -29.75 -5.64
C TRP A 426 -6.92 -31.08 -5.02
N LYS A 427 -5.69 -31.46 -5.32
CA LYS A 427 -4.93 -32.54 -4.70
C LYS A 427 -3.51 -32.07 -4.40
N THR A 428 -2.82 -32.77 -3.48
CA THR A 428 -1.48 -32.35 -3.05
C THR A 428 -0.48 -33.49 -3.11
N PHE A 429 0.81 -33.11 -3.24
CA PHE A 429 1.94 -34.01 -3.14
C PHE A 429 3.01 -33.39 -2.25
N TYR A 430 3.75 -34.25 -1.54
CA TYR A 430 4.98 -33.87 -0.85
C TYR A 430 6.11 -34.78 -1.35
N VAL A 431 7.12 -34.18 -1.96
CA VAL A 431 8.26 -34.89 -2.57
C VAL A 431 9.54 -34.54 -1.81
N PRO A 432 9.97 -35.36 -0.83
CA PRO A 432 11.15 -35.08 -0.02
C PRO A 432 12.45 -35.52 -0.71
N ASN A 433 13.60 -35.17 -0.09
CA ASN A 433 14.94 -35.67 -0.39
C ASN A 433 15.46 -35.34 -1.79
N LEU A 434 15.02 -34.22 -2.38
CA LEU A 434 15.46 -33.74 -3.67
C LEU A 434 16.87 -33.16 -3.59
N THR A 435 17.57 -33.14 -4.72
CA THR A 435 18.97 -32.66 -4.83
C THR A 435 19.16 -31.78 -6.06
N GLY A 436 20.11 -30.84 -5.99
CA GLY A 436 20.44 -29.95 -7.08
C GLY A 436 19.28 -29.10 -7.55
N ASN A 437 19.24 -28.81 -8.84
CA ASN A 437 18.16 -28.01 -9.42
C ASN A 437 16.89 -28.85 -9.56
N VAL A 438 15.76 -28.29 -9.17
CA VAL A 438 14.46 -28.99 -9.18
C VAL A 438 13.50 -28.28 -10.12
N SER A 439 12.85 -29.03 -11.01
CA SER A 439 11.74 -28.53 -11.81
C SER A 439 10.50 -29.40 -11.62
N VAL A 440 9.34 -28.76 -11.77
CA VAL A 440 8.03 -29.40 -11.72
C VAL A 440 7.26 -28.98 -12.95
N GLN A 441 6.77 -29.93 -13.73
CA GLN A 441 5.97 -29.68 -14.93
C GLN A 441 4.64 -30.42 -14.81
N SER A 442 3.60 -29.84 -15.37
CA SER A 442 2.23 -30.36 -15.36
C SER A 442 1.55 -30.01 -16.68
N THR A 443 0.44 -30.67 -16.98
CA THR A 443 -0.45 -30.28 -18.08
C THR A 443 -1.64 -29.44 -17.58
N GLY A 444 -1.66 -29.09 -16.33
CA GLY A 444 -2.70 -28.25 -15.74
C GLY A 444 -2.17 -27.48 -14.53
N PRO A 445 -3.01 -26.67 -13.90
CA PRO A 445 -2.61 -25.73 -12.83
C PRO A 445 -1.88 -26.40 -11.68
N ILE A 446 -0.74 -25.82 -11.28
CA ILE A 446 0.04 -26.19 -10.10
C ILE A 446 0.51 -24.99 -9.30
N ALA A 447 0.63 -25.15 -7.97
CA ALA A 447 1.42 -24.27 -7.14
C ALA A 447 2.51 -25.10 -6.44
N VAL A 448 3.74 -24.57 -6.45
CA VAL A 448 4.90 -25.28 -5.93
C VAL A 448 5.58 -24.48 -4.84
N GLY A 449 5.63 -25.06 -3.65
CA GLY A 449 6.44 -24.59 -2.53
C GLY A 449 7.65 -25.49 -2.33
N PHE A 450 8.65 -24.99 -1.65
CA PHE A 450 9.79 -25.79 -1.20
C PHE A 450 10.03 -25.60 0.28
N LEU A 451 10.67 -26.57 0.87
CA LEU A 451 11.12 -26.50 2.25
C LEU A 451 12.44 -27.28 2.41
N GLY A 452 13.22 -26.90 3.37
CA GLY A 452 14.47 -27.56 3.70
C GLY A 452 14.84 -27.38 5.16
N PHE A 453 15.67 -28.28 5.68
CA PHE A 453 16.14 -28.22 7.05
C PHE A 453 17.52 -28.84 7.23
N ASN A 454 18.22 -28.36 8.24
CA ASN A 454 19.46 -28.96 8.76
C ASN A 454 19.55 -28.69 10.27
N GLY A 455 19.29 -29.72 11.08
CA GLY A 455 19.25 -29.54 12.53
C GLY A 455 18.19 -28.54 12.97
N ALA A 456 18.65 -27.43 13.56
CA ALA A 456 17.78 -26.33 14.03
C ALA A 456 17.45 -25.29 12.94
N ARG A 457 17.98 -25.42 11.74
CA ARG A 457 17.81 -24.48 10.66
C ARG A 457 16.65 -24.89 9.76
N GLY A 458 15.80 -23.93 9.37
CA GLY A 458 14.72 -24.15 8.42
C GLY A 458 14.75 -23.12 7.30
N ILE A 459 14.35 -23.53 6.10
CA ILE A 459 14.03 -22.65 4.98
C ILE A 459 12.70 -23.10 4.38
N ALA A 460 11.95 -22.13 3.84
CA ALA A 460 10.72 -22.40 3.14
C ALA A 460 10.44 -21.28 2.14
N GLY A 461 9.63 -21.53 1.14
CA GLY A 461 9.22 -20.55 0.15
C GLY A 461 8.24 -21.10 -0.87
N TYR A 462 7.50 -20.22 -1.51
CA TYR A 462 6.70 -20.53 -2.70
C TYR A 462 7.40 -19.99 -3.94
N PHE A 463 7.59 -20.83 -4.95
CA PHE A 463 8.20 -20.44 -6.23
C PHE A 463 7.17 -20.17 -7.32
N SER A 464 5.92 -20.61 -7.17
CA SER A 464 4.85 -20.36 -8.13
C SER A 464 3.52 -20.16 -7.45
N GLY A 465 2.55 -19.60 -8.16
CA GLY A 465 1.17 -19.49 -7.68
C GLY A 465 0.60 -18.07 -7.56
N PHE A 466 1.36 -17.02 -7.88
CA PHE A 466 0.87 -15.63 -7.88
C PHE A 466 0.71 -15.12 -9.31
N ASP A 467 -0.13 -15.76 -10.11
CA ASP A 467 -0.48 -15.26 -11.42
C ASP A 467 -1.52 -14.14 -11.31
N THR A 468 -1.40 -13.16 -12.18
CA THR A 468 -2.46 -12.19 -12.38
C THR A 468 -3.66 -12.90 -12.97
N VAL A 469 -4.87 -12.55 -12.50
CA VAL A 469 -6.09 -12.79 -13.26
C VAL A 469 -5.82 -12.27 -14.69
N PRO A 470 -5.98 -13.06 -15.75
CA PRO A 470 -5.81 -12.52 -17.09
C PRO A 470 -6.73 -11.32 -17.22
N GLU A 471 -6.14 -10.17 -17.43
CA GLU A 471 -6.89 -9.03 -17.89
C GLU A 471 -7.34 -9.38 -19.28
N VAL A 472 -8.64 -9.62 -19.46
CA VAL A 472 -9.21 -9.92 -20.77
C VAL A 472 -9.44 -8.59 -21.46
N ASP A 473 -8.34 -8.04 -22.02
CA ASP A 473 -8.39 -6.78 -22.73
C ASP A 473 -9.14 -6.91 -24.03
N LEU A 474 -10.06 -5.97 -24.23
CA LEU A 474 -10.81 -5.85 -25.48
C LEU A 474 -10.30 -4.66 -26.29
N GLN A 475 -10.12 -4.90 -27.57
CA GLN A 475 -9.87 -3.84 -28.54
C GLN A 475 -11.04 -3.73 -29.49
N VAL A 476 -11.47 -2.49 -29.74
CA VAL A 476 -12.51 -2.20 -30.75
C VAL A 476 -11.85 -1.57 -31.98
N THR A 477 -12.09 -2.18 -33.12
CA THR A 477 -11.77 -1.54 -34.41
C THR A 477 -13.04 -0.88 -34.96
N GLY A 478 -12.91 0.32 -35.53
CA GLY A 478 -14.06 1.09 -36.03
C GLY A 478 -14.76 1.94 -34.97
N GLY A 479 -14.10 2.18 -33.81
CA GLY A 479 -14.56 3.11 -32.77
C GLY A 479 -15.84 2.73 -32.02
N GLY A 480 -16.27 1.46 -32.12
CA GLY A 480 -17.55 1.02 -31.51
C GLY A 480 -18.78 1.31 -32.35
N CYS A 481 -18.61 1.88 -33.52
CA CYS A 481 -19.66 2.31 -34.43
C CYS A 481 -20.34 1.16 -35.17
N LEU A 482 -21.68 1.12 -35.19
CA LEU A 482 -22.46 0.15 -35.96
C LEU A 482 -22.99 0.79 -37.22
N PRO A 483 -23.04 0.03 -38.34
CA PRO A 483 -22.38 -1.27 -38.52
C PRO A 483 -20.88 -1.11 -38.85
N GLY A 484 -20.08 -2.15 -38.54
CA GLY A 484 -18.69 -2.24 -39.01
C GLY A 484 -17.64 -2.33 -37.92
N SER A 485 -17.99 -2.12 -36.66
CA SER A 485 -17.08 -2.34 -35.53
C SER A 485 -16.84 -3.82 -35.28
N ILE A 486 -15.61 -4.17 -34.97
CA ILE A 486 -15.22 -5.50 -34.49
C ILE A 486 -14.65 -5.34 -33.09
N ILE A 487 -15.17 -6.09 -32.14
CA ILE A 487 -14.61 -6.22 -30.81
C ILE A 487 -13.76 -7.50 -30.78
N GLN A 488 -12.54 -7.40 -30.32
CA GLN A 488 -11.60 -8.56 -30.28
C GLN A 488 -10.83 -8.59 -28.97
N VAL A 489 -10.52 -9.81 -28.54
CA VAL A 489 -9.62 -10.04 -27.42
C VAL A 489 -8.18 -9.76 -27.88
N VAL A 490 -7.45 -8.90 -27.14
CA VAL A 490 -6.08 -8.48 -27.51
C VAL A 490 -5.12 -9.66 -27.43
N ASP A 491 -5.19 -10.47 -26.36
CA ASP A 491 -4.44 -11.70 -26.21
C ASP A 491 -5.37 -12.91 -26.33
N ALA A 492 -5.45 -13.47 -27.55
CA ALA A 492 -6.37 -14.54 -27.89
C ALA A 492 -5.90 -15.94 -27.45
N ASN A 493 -5.17 -16.07 -26.35
CA ASN A 493 -4.59 -17.34 -25.88
C ASN A 493 -5.47 -18.05 -24.85
N PHE A 494 -6.77 -18.20 -25.17
CA PHE A 494 -7.76 -18.89 -24.34
C PHE A 494 -8.28 -20.15 -25.01
N ASP A 495 -8.73 -21.12 -24.23
CA ASP A 495 -9.24 -22.42 -24.71
C ASP A 495 -10.63 -22.29 -25.35
N ALA A 496 -11.45 -21.33 -24.88
CA ALA A 496 -12.78 -21.07 -25.39
C ALA A 496 -13.22 -19.63 -25.16
N TYR A 497 -14.22 -19.19 -25.96
CA TYR A 497 -14.81 -17.85 -25.90
C TYR A 497 -16.33 -17.97 -25.95
N GLN A 498 -17.02 -17.06 -25.27
CA GLN A 498 -18.46 -16.82 -25.40
C GLN A 498 -18.74 -15.33 -25.20
N TRP A 499 -19.29 -14.67 -26.21
CA TRP A 499 -19.68 -13.25 -26.11
C TRP A 499 -21.05 -13.10 -25.49
N PHE A 500 -21.22 -12.01 -24.79
CA PHE A 500 -22.48 -11.60 -24.13
C PHE A 500 -22.83 -10.19 -24.58
N GLN A 501 -24.11 -9.93 -24.75
CA GLN A 501 -24.71 -8.62 -25.00
C GLN A 501 -25.66 -8.30 -23.85
N ASN A 502 -25.48 -7.18 -23.18
CA ASN A 502 -26.32 -6.76 -22.03
C ASN A 502 -26.50 -7.88 -20.99
N GLY A 503 -25.46 -8.67 -20.73
CA GLY A 503 -25.47 -9.82 -19.80
C GLY A 503 -26.09 -11.11 -20.34
N THR A 504 -26.57 -11.13 -21.60
CA THR A 504 -27.14 -12.33 -22.23
C THR A 504 -26.17 -12.93 -23.24
N ALA A 505 -25.97 -14.26 -23.19
CA ALA A 505 -25.05 -14.94 -24.10
C ALA A 505 -25.53 -14.81 -25.54
N VAL A 506 -24.66 -14.42 -26.45
CA VAL A 506 -24.92 -14.31 -27.87
C VAL A 506 -24.73 -15.70 -28.53
N PRO A 507 -25.78 -16.34 -29.08
CA PRO A 507 -25.66 -17.69 -29.64
C PRO A 507 -24.65 -17.76 -30.78
N GLY A 508 -23.69 -18.70 -30.69
CA GLY A 508 -22.70 -18.95 -31.75
C GLY A 508 -21.53 -17.95 -31.78
N ALA A 509 -21.48 -16.96 -30.88
CA ALA A 509 -20.37 -16.01 -30.75
C ALA A 509 -19.27 -16.62 -29.86
N ILE A 510 -18.49 -17.52 -30.42
CA ILE A 510 -17.49 -18.37 -29.70
C ILE A 510 -16.04 -18.17 -30.21
N PHE A 511 -15.78 -17.10 -30.91
CA PHE A 511 -14.44 -16.77 -31.42
C PHE A 511 -13.79 -15.65 -30.59
N SER A 512 -12.49 -15.46 -30.74
CA SER A 512 -11.74 -14.38 -30.09
C SER A 512 -12.12 -12.98 -30.53
N SER A 513 -12.95 -12.85 -31.58
CA SER A 513 -13.51 -11.60 -32.05
C SER A 513 -15.02 -11.74 -32.31
N TYR A 514 -15.73 -10.63 -32.18
CA TYR A 514 -17.15 -10.54 -32.45
C TYR A 514 -17.46 -9.23 -33.20
N THR A 515 -18.39 -9.30 -34.15
CA THR A 515 -18.88 -8.13 -34.87
C THR A 515 -20.30 -7.84 -34.39
N PRO A 516 -20.49 -6.83 -33.54
CA PRO A 516 -21.80 -6.42 -33.06
C PRO A 516 -22.70 -5.94 -34.22
N ASN A 517 -23.97 -6.29 -34.17
CA ASN A 517 -24.97 -5.87 -35.12
C ASN A 517 -26.07 -5.02 -34.46
N GLU A 518 -26.09 -4.95 -33.15
CA GLU A 518 -27.02 -4.16 -32.34
C GLU A 518 -26.25 -3.36 -31.30
N ALA A 519 -26.82 -2.22 -30.87
CA ALA A 519 -26.25 -1.42 -29.79
C ALA A 519 -26.40 -2.16 -28.45
N GLY A 520 -25.42 -1.99 -27.59
CA GLY A 520 -25.40 -2.57 -26.25
C GLY A 520 -24.00 -2.73 -25.67
N ASP A 521 -23.95 -3.15 -24.42
CA ASP A 521 -22.71 -3.48 -23.73
C ASP A 521 -22.29 -4.91 -24.01
N TYR A 522 -21.09 -5.07 -24.54
CA TYR A 522 -20.54 -6.38 -24.90
C TYR A 522 -19.38 -6.74 -24.01
N PHE A 523 -19.39 -7.95 -23.50
CA PHE A 523 -18.20 -8.55 -22.87
C PHE A 523 -18.01 -9.99 -23.38
N VAL A 524 -16.80 -10.50 -23.25
CA VAL A 524 -16.50 -11.89 -23.57
C VAL A 524 -16.20 -12.65 -22.28
N ARG A 525 -16.77 -13.83 -22.17
CA ARG A 525 -16.33 -14.86 -21.21
C ARG A 525 -15.35 -15.76 -21.90
N VAL A 526 -14.15 -15.81 -21.39
CA VAL A 526 -13.10 -16.70 -21.90
C VAL A 526 -12.91 -17.87 -20.93
N THR A 527 -12.45 -18.99 -21.44
CA THR A 527 -12.07 -20.15 -20.62
C THR A 527 -10.59 -20.41 -20.79
N LYS A 528 -9.87 -20.66 -19.70
CA LYS A 528 -8.48 -21.09 -19.67
C LYS A 528 -8.28 -22.09 -18.52
N GLY A 529 -7.72 -23.27 -18.80
CA GLY A 529 -7.47 -24.29 -17.80
C GLY A 529 -8.74 -24.80 -17.11
N GLY A 530 -9.90 -24.69 -17.75
CA GLY A 530 -11.20 -25.08 -17.18
C GLY A 530 -11.93 -23.98 -16.41
N CYS A 531 -11.34 -22.80 -16.24
CA CYS A 531 -11.96 -21.67 -15.57
C CYS A 531 -12.40 -20.56 -16.53
N THR A 532 -13.40 -19.80 -16.11
CA THR A 532 -13.98 -18.75 -16.92
C THR A 532 -13.69 -17.36 -16.33
N TYR A 533 -13.40 -16.42 -17.23
CA TYR A 533 -13.10 -15.02 -16.92
C TYR A 533 -13.93 -14.14 -17.82
N ASP A 534 -14.48 -13.06 -17.26
CA ASP A 534 -15.23 -12.08 -18.00
C ASP A 534 -14.36 -10.84 -18.25
N SER A 535 -14.36 -10.32 -19.47
CA SER A 535 -13.77 -9.03 -19.77
C SER A 535 -14.60 -7.91 -19.13
N GLN A 536 -14.02 -6.71 -19.03
CA GLN A 536 -14.81 -5.51 -18.81
C GLN A 536 -15.75 -5.30 -20.00
N PRO A 537 -16.98 -4.82 -19.78
CA PRO A 537 -17.90 -4.51 -20.86
C PRO A 537 -17.38 -3.39 -21.74
N ILE A 538 -17.65 -3.46 -23.03
CA ILE A 538 -17.40 -2.41 -24.01
C ILE A 538 -18.69 -2.13 -24.78
N ALA A 539 -19.00 -0.84 -24.96
CA ALA A 539 -20.21 -0.44 -25.66
C ALA A 539 -20.05 -0.45 -27.18
N ALA A 540 -21.01 -1.00 -27.90
CA ALA A 540 -21.22 -0.79 -29.31
C ALA A 540 -22.51 0.03 -29.52
N TYR A 541 -22.47 1.05 -30.38
CA TYR A 541 -23.57 1.98 -30.54
C TYR A 541 -23.74 2.38 -32.01
N TYR A 542 -24.95 2.80 -32.38
CA TYR A 542 -25.14 3.36 -33.71
C TYR A 542 -24.44 4.72 -33.77
N CYS A 543 -23.52 4.92 -34.73
CA CYS A 543 -22.89 6.20 -34.93
C CYS A 543 -23.87 7.23 -35.57
N LEU A 544 -24.58 7.77 -34.67
CA LEU A 544 -25.15 9.13 -34.80
C LEU A 544 -24.09 10.10 -34.24
N PRO A 545 -24.20 11.42 -34.44
CA PRO A 545 -23.36 12.37 -33.77
C PRO A 545 -23.23 12.04 -32.29
N ASP A 546 -22.01 11.94 -31.81
CA ASP A 546 -21.68 11.61 -30.41
C ASP A 546 -20.83 12.76 -29.91
N ILE A 547 -21.28 13.41 -28.86
CA ILE A 547 -20.51 14.43 -28.17
C ILE A 547 -20.20 13.95 -26.76
N VAL A 548 -18.97 14.10 -26.36
CA VAL A 548 -18.55 13.85 -24.98
C VAL A 548 -18.40 15.19 -24.27
N VAL A 549 -19.26 15.41 -23.29
CA VAL A 549 -19.22 16.59 -22.44
C VAL A 549 -18.63 16.22 -21.09
N LYS A 550 -17.53 16.88 -20.72
CA LYS A 550 -16.88 16.67 -19.41
C LYS A 550 -16.72 17.99 -18.68
N LYS A 551 -17.08 17.96 -17.40
CA LYS A 551 -16.87 19.05 -16.48
C LYS A 551 -15.85 18.63 -15.44
N THR A 552 -14.88 19.50 -15.20
CA THR A 552 -13.84 19.29 -14.20
C THR A 552 -13.59 20.60 -13.45
N ALA A 553 -13.01 20.51 -12.28
CA ALA A 553 -12.47 21.66 -11.58
C ALA A 553 -10.95 21.53 -11.41
N ASN A 554 -10.26 22.66 -11.26
CA ASN A 554 -8.83 22.66 -10.99
C ASN A 554 -8.50 22.34 -9.52
N VAL A 555 -9.52 22.26 -8.66
CA VAL A 555 -9.43 21.96 -7.23
C VAL A 555 -10.61 21.08 -6.79
N ASN A 556 -10.46 20.33 -5.71
CA ASN A 556 -11.54 19.51 -5.14
C ASN A 556 -12.18 20.17 -3.90
N PHE A 557 -11.47 21.13 -3.31
CA PHE A 557 -11.94 21.91 -2.17
C PHE A 557 -11.36 23.31 -2.22
N VAL A 558 -12.09 24.28 -1.69
CA VAL A 558 -11.72 25.67 -1.57
C VAL A 558 -12.21 26.24 -0.25
N LEU A 559 -11.62 27.34 0.17
CA LEU A 559 -12.12 28.15 1.25
C LEU A 559 -13.11 29.20 0.72
N GLU A 560 -13.87 29.79 1.64
CA GLU A 560 -14.66 30.97 1.36
C GLU A 560 -13.81 32.09 0.79
N GLY A 561 -14.32 32.76 -0.22
CA GLY A 561 -13.63 33.85 -0.93
C GLY A 561 -12.60 33.40 -1.95
N ASP A 562 -12.19 32.13 -1.96
CA ASP A 562 -11.23 31.62 -2.94
C ASP A 562 -11.81 31.63 -4.36
N VAL A 563 -10.91 31.87 -5.29
CA VAL A 563 -11.22 31.85 -6.73
C VAL A 563 -10.64 30.56 -7.32
N PHE A 564 -11.46 29.84 -8.07
CA PHE A 564 -11.08 28.61 -8.75
C PHE A 564 -11.75 28.50 -10.10
N GLU A 565 -11.43 27.45 -10.85
CA GLU A 565 -11.92 27.29 -12.21
C GLU A 565 -12.70 26.01 -12.38
N PHE A 566 -13.89 26.09 -12.99
CA PHE A 566 -14.50 24.98 -13.70
C PHE A 566 -14.07 25.01 -15.16
N LYS A 567 -13.76 23.83 -15.70
CA LYS A 567 -13.50 23.63 -17.11
C LYS A 567 -14.53 22.67 -17.69
N VAL A 568 -15.23 23.12 -18.73
CA VAL A 568 -16.08 22.23 -19.52
C VAL A 568 -15.38 21.96 -20.84
N THR A 569 -15.25 20.71 -21.20
CA THR A 569 -14.76 20.26 -22.51
C THR A 569 -15.86 19.58 -23.26
N VAL A 570 -15.92 19.83 -24.57
CA VAL A 570 -16.85 19.18 -25.49
C VAL A 570 -16.04 18.62 -26.64
N GLU A 571 -16.15 17.32 -26.88
CA GLU A 571 -15.46 16.60 -27.95
C GLU A 571 -16.48 15.90 -28.84
N SER A 572 -16.35 16.05 -30.17
CA SER A 572 -17.17 15.31 -31.12
C SER A 572 -16.46 14.01 -31.50
N LEU A 573 -16.98 12.88 -31.02
CA LEU A 573 -16.47 11.54 -31.35
C LEU A 573 -17.25 10.89 -32.50
N GLY A 574 -18.47 11.35 -32.77
CA GLY A 574 -19.30 10.87 -33.86
C GLY A 574 -18.73 11.15 -35.24
N ILE A 575 -19.15 10.39 -36.24
CA ILE A 575 -18.65 10.54 -37.62
C ILE A 575 -19.35 11.71 -38.38
N ASN A 576 -20.35 12.33 -37.77
CA ASN A 576 -21.11 13.44 -38.36
C ASN A 576 -20.92 14.70 -37.52
N ASP A 577 -20.93 15.85 -38.19
CA ASP A 577 -20.93 17.16 -37.52
C ASP A 577 -22.15 17.32 -36.61
N VAL A 578 -21.93 17.95 -35.47
CA VAL A 578 -22.99 18.39 -34.55
C VAL A 578 -23.30 19.85 -34.84
N THR A 579 -24.57 20.22 -35.06
CA THR A 579 -24.96 21.59 -35.37
C THR A 579 -25.82 22.22 -34.26
N ASN A 580 -25.79 23.54 -34.16
CA ASN A 580 -26.48 24.33 -33.12
C ASN A 580 -26.15 23.90 -31.69
N LEU A 581 -24.90 23.42 -31.49
CA LEU A 581 -24.43 22.92 -30.18
C LEU A 581 -24.32 24.06 -29.19
N LYS A 582 -24.96 23.90 -28.06
CA LYS A 582 -24.93 24.80 -26.91
C LYS A 582 -24.75 24.02 -25.62
N ILE A 583 -24.02 24.58 -24.67
CA ILE A 583 -23.86 24.11 -23.31
C ILE A 583 -24.49 25.14 -22.38
N THR A 584 -25.37 24.66 -21.50
CA THR A 584 -25.94 25.50 -20.44
C THR A 584 -25.28 25.13 -19.12
N ASP A 585 -24.70 26.13 -18.46
CA ASP A 585 -24.00 25.99 -17.16
C ASP A 585 -24.57 27.00 -16.17
N VAL A 586 -25.43 26.53 -15.30
CA VAL A 586 -26.03 27.37 -14.24
C VAL A 586 -25.17 27.22 -13.00
N ILE A 587 -24.36 28.24 -12.71
CA ILE A 587 -23.52 28.25 -11.50
C ILE A 587 -24.42 28.14 -10.27
N PRO A 588 -24.17 27.18 -9.36
CA PRO A 588 -24.96 27.00 -8.16
C PRO A 588 -24.95 28.22 -7.24
N ALA A 589 -26.07 28.48 -6.57
CA ALA A 589 -26.11 29.46 -5.49
C ALA A 589 -25.08 29.10 -4.40
N GLY A 590 -24.27 30.05 -4.00
CA GLY A 590 -23.09 29.85 -3.14
C GLY A 590 -21.77 29.91 -3.92
N LEU A 591 -21.86 30.08 -5.24
CA LEU A 591 -20.71 30.37 -6.10
C LEU A 591 -21.03 31.59 -6.98
N THR A 592 -20.08 32.51 -7.09
CA THR A 592 -20.20 33.70 -7.94
C THR A 592 -19.31 33.57 -9.17
N LEU A 593 -19.90 33.62 -10.39
CA LEU A 593 -19.14 33.64 -11.63
C LEU A 593 -18.41 34.97 -11.79
N LEU A 594 -17.12 34.96 -12.00
CA LEU A 594 -16.24 36.11 -12.21
C LEU A 594 -15.95 36.33 -13.68
N SER A 595 -15.57 35.30 -14.38
CA SER A 595 -15.28 35.36 -15.82
C SER A 595 -15.59 34.04 -16.54
N ALA A 596 -15.78 34.11 -17.86
CA ALA A 596 -15.95 32.95 -18.72
C ALA A 596 -15.12 33.14 -20.00
N SER A 597 -14.29 32.14 -20.31
CA SER A 597 -13.35 32.17 -21.42
C SER A 597 -13.55 30.97 -22.36
N PRO A 598 -14.44 31.06 -23.36
CA PRO A 598 -14.63 29.98 -24.31
C PRO A 598 -13.49 29.94 -25.34
N SER A 599 -13.06 28.76 -25.74
CA SER A 599 -12.06 28.53 -26.81
C SER A 599 -12.66 28.82 -28.19
N VAL A 600 -13.95 28.60 -28.37
CA VAL A 600 -14.72 28.90 -29.59
C VAL A 600 -16.11 29.40 -29.21
N GLY A 601 -16.78 30.07 -30.17
CA GLY A 601 -18.13 30.56 -29.97
C GLY A 601 -18.25 31.74 -29.02
N SER A 602 -19.37 31.83 -28.29
CA SER A 602 -19.62 32.94 -27.38
C SER A 602 -20.33 32.45 -26.10
N TRP A 603 -20.05 33.12 -25.00
CA TRP A 603 -20.72 32.95 -23.72
C TRP A 603 -21.70 34.09 -23.45
N SER A 604 -22.90 33.74 -23.08
CA SER A 604 -23.89 34.65 -22.52
C SER A 604 -24.61 33.89 -21.40
N ALA A 605 -24.26 34.18 -20.15
CA ALA A 605 -24.72 33.39 -18.99
C ALA A 605 -26.21 33.11 -19.02
N PRO A 606 -26.63 31.88 -18.84
CA PRO A 606 -25.83 30.69 -18.51
C PRO A 606 -25.44 29.83 -19.73
N GLU A 607 -25.44 30.35 -20.95
CA GLU A 607 -25.31 29.56 -22.18
C GLU A 607 -23.97 29.83 -22.90
N TRP A 608 -23.25 28.78 -23.24
CA TRP A 608 -22.12 28.76 -24.18
C TRP A 608 -22.59 28.25 -25.54
N THR A 609 -22.70 29.14 -26.51
CA THR A 609 -23.03 28.82 -27.90
C THR A 609 -21.76 28.45 -28.65
N ILE A 610 -21.61 27.17 -29.02
CA ILE A 610 -20.47 26.62 -29.78
C ILE A 610 -20.78 26.70 -31.29
N GLY A 611 -21.98 26.33 -31.72
CA GLY A 611 -22.38 26.28 -33.11
C GLY A 611 -22.20 24.91 -33.74
N THR A 612 -21.35 24.80 -34.77
CA THR A 612 -21.03 23.48 -35.37
C THR A 612 -19.73 22.96 -34.82
N LEU A 613 -19.73 21.67 -34.45
CA LEU A 613 -18.53 20.96 -34.01
C LEU A 613 -18.33 19.73 -34.92
N SER A 614 -17.17 19.67 -35.59
CA SER A 614 -16.84 18.62 -36.54
C SER A 614 -16.17 17.41 -35.84
N GLN A 615 -16.15 16.27 -36.52
CA GLN A 615 -15.53 15.05 -36.02
C GLN A 615 -14.11 15.29 -35.49
N GLY A 616 -13.85 14.86 -34.29
CA GLY A 616 -12.54 14.93 -33.63
C GLY A 616 -12.18 16.31 -33.10
N GLU A 617 -13.07 17.30 -33.23
CA GLU A 617 -12.86 18.61 -32.61
C GLU A 617 -13.11 18.56 -31.11
N LEU A 618 -12.21 19.14 -30.36
CA LEU A 618 -12.25 19.33 -28.92
C LEU A 618 -12.26 20.84 -28.62
N VAL A 619 -13.30 21.29 -27.97
CA VAL A 619 -13.44 22.68 -27.54
C VAL A 619 -13.62 22.77 -26.02
N SER A 620 -13.34 23.92 -25.44
CA SER A 620 -13.48 24.10 -24.00
C SER A 620 -13.88 25.53 -23.61
N ILE A 621 -14.49 25.62 -22.43
CA ILE A 621 -14.71 26.88 -21.74
C ILE A 621 -14.14 26.78 -20.33
N ILE A 622 -13.49 27.83 -19.87
CA ILE A 622 -13.06 28.01 -18.49
C ILE A 622 -13.96 29.02 -17.83
N LEU A 623 -14.55 28.66 -16.70
CA LEU A 623 -15.39 29.51 -15.86
C LEU A 623 -14.62 29.76 -14.56
N GLU A 624 -14.19 30.99 -14.37
CA GLU A 624 -13.56 31.43 -13.13
C GLU A 624 -14.67 31.81 -12.15
N VAL A 625 -14.70 31.16 -11.00
CA VAL A 625 -15.72 31.32 -9.98
C VAL A 625 -15.10 31.61 -8.64
N ARG A 626 -15.84 32.33 -7.80
CA ARG A 626 -15.46 32.55 -6.39
C ARG A 626 -16.43 31.80 -5.51
N ALA A 627 -15.89 31.13 -4.49
CA ALA A 627 -16.67 30.58 -3.40
C ALA A 627 -17.28 31.72 -2.56
N ASP A 628 -18.60 31.72 -2.39
CA ASP A 628 -19.26 32.72 -1.55
C ASP A 628 -19.13 32.32 -0.07
N GLU A 629 -19.36 33.27 0.83
CA GLU A 629 -19.35 33.03 2.28
C GLU A 629 -20.39 31.96 2.66
N LEU A 630 -19.98 31.00 3.49
CA LEU A 630 -20.88 29.98 4.02
C LEU A 630 -21.71 30.56 5.15
N PRO A 631 -22.91 30.03 5.41
CA PRO A 631 -23.67 30.41 6.61
C PRO A 631 -22.85 30.07 7.87
N PHE A 632 -22.90 30.96 8.85
CA PHE A 632 -22.27 30.79 10.14
C PHE A 632 -22.53 29.39 10.75
N ASN A 633 -21.51 28.74 11.27
CA ASN A 633 -21.48 27.35 11.77
C ASN A 633 -21.65 26.25 10.69
N SER A 634 -21.31 26.51 9.43
CA SER A 634 -21.26 25.47 8.40
C SER A 634 -19.87 24.86 8.33
N SER A 635 -19.76 23.56 8.61
CA SER A 635 -18.45 22.90 8.60
C SER A 635 -17.93 22.57 7.20
N THR A 636 -18.80 22.18 6.29
CA THR A 636 -18.47 21.90 4.88
C THR A 636 -19.75 21.88 4.08
N THR A 637 -19.77 22.56 2.94
CA THR A 637 -20.90 22.53 2.00
C THR A 637 -20.41 22.09 0.62
N SER A 638 -21.06 21.06 0.08
CA SER A 638 -20.76 20.55 -1.26
C SER A 638 -21.63 21.27 -2.29
N TYR A 639 -21.01 21.82 -3.31
CA TYR A 639 -21.68 22.46 -4.45
C TYR A 639 -21.40 21.64 -5.70
N THR A 640 -22.44 21.03 -6.24
CA THR A 640 -22.36 20.31 -7.52
C THR A 640 -22.81 21.26 -8.63
N ASN A 641 -21.91 21.53 -9.55
CA ASN A 641 -22.21 22.28 -10.76
C ASN A 641 -22.39 21.33 -11.93
N THR A 642 -23.57 21.37 -12.56
CA THR A 642 -23.96 20.46 -13.64
C THR A 642 -24.23 21.26 -14.91
N VAL A 643 -23.72 20.78 -16.03
CA VAL A 643 -23.99 21.31 -17.36
C VAL A 643 -25.03 20.46 -18.08
N THR A 644 -25.68 21.05 -19.04
CA THR A 644 -26.52 20.36 -20.02
C THR A 644 -26.16 20.81 -21.42
N ASN A 645 -26.29 19.92 -22.40
CA ASN A 645 -26.08 20.23 -23.80
C ASN A 645 -27.42 20.27 -24.56
N SER A 646 -27.45 21.02 -25.65
CA SER A 646 -28.53 20.99 -26.64
C SER A 646 -27.93 21.17 -28.03
N GLN A 647 -28.45 20.41 -29.01
CA GLN A 647 -28.05 20.39 -30.41
C GLN A 647 -29.20 19.89 -31.30
N ASP A 648 -29.02 20.03 -32.60
CA ASP A 648 -30.04 19.57 -33.58
C ASP A 648 -30.12 18.04 -33.67
N GLN A 649 -28.98 17.35 -33.44
CA GLN A 649 -28.92 15.90 -33.56
C GLN A 649 -29.07 15.24 -32.20
N VAL A 650 -29.54 14.02 -32.16
CA VAL A 650 -29.58 13.20 -30.94
C VAL A 650 -28.16 12.73 -30.62
N ASP A 651 -27.72 12.98 -29.41
CA ASP A 651 -26.50 12.38 -28.89
C ASP A 651 -26.71 10.86 -28.73
N SER A 652 -25.87 10.09 -29.40
CA SER A 652 -26.06 8.64 -29.47
C SER A 652 -25.50 7.89 -28.27
N ASN A 653 -24.66 8.54 -27.46
CA ASN A 653 -23.98 7.89 -26.35
C ASN A 653 -23.65 8.88 -25.23
N THR A 654 -24.50 8.91 -24.24
CA THR A 654 -24.32 9.73 -23.03
C THR A 654 -23.51 9.04 -21.94
N THR A 655 -23.03 7.81 -22.17
CA THR A 655 -22.29 7.03 -21.13
C THR A 655 -20.88 7.54 -20.89
N SER A 656 -20.31 8.29 -21.83
CA SER A 656 -18.99 8.95 -21.70
C SER A 656 -19.07 10.37 -21.15
N ASP A 657 -20.27 10.90 -20.94
CA ASP A 657 -20.46 12.23 -20.39
C ASP A 657 -20.21 12.24 -18.88
N ASP A 658 -19.45 13.21 -18.46
CA ASP A 658 -19.25 13.57 -17.06
C ASP A 658 -19.62 15.04 -16.87
N MET A 659 -20.91 15.29 -16.80
CA MET A 659 -21.49 16.64 -16.88
C MET A 659 -21.53 17.37 -15.55
N SER A 660 -21.04 16.79 -14.47
CA SER A 660 -21.13 17.42 -13.16
C SER A 660 -19.80 17.33 -12.41
N GLU A 661 -19.49 18.39 -11.71
CA GLU A 661 -18.34 18.46 -10.83
C GLU A 661 -18.76 18.98 -9.46
N THR A 662 -18.21 18.38 -8.41
CA THR A 662 -18.55 18.75 -7.04
C THR A 662 -17.33 19.36 -6.35
N ILE A 663 -17.50 20.58 -5.85
CA ILE A 663 -16.53 21.28 -5.04
C ILE A 663 -17.03 21.35 -3.61
N ASN A 664 -16.16 21.05 -2.69
CA ASN A 664 -16.40 21.23 -1.27
C ASN A 664 -15.83 22.57 -0.83
N ILE A 665 -16.69 23.44 -0.35
CA ILE A 665 -16.27 24.63 0.35
C ILE A 665 -16.22 24.28 1.81
N THR A 666 -15.03 24.29 2.38
CA THR A 666 -14.83 23.95 3.77
C THR A 666 -14.34 25.16 4.53
N ASN A 667 -14.94 25.38 5.66
CA ASN A 667 -14.33 26.15 6.72
C ASN A 667 -13.27 25.21 7.34
N ASN A 668 -12.00 25.49 7.12
CA ASN A 668 -10.94 24.78 7.82
C ASN A 668 -10.71 25.51 9.13
N GLU A 669 -10.90 24.79 10.20
CA GLU A 669 -10.85 25.34 11.52
C GLU A 669 -9.67 24.76 12.28
N VAL A 670 -8.91 25.63 12.90
CA VAL A 670 -7.93 25.27 13.92
C VAL A 670 -8.39 25.91 15.22
N THR A 671 -8.41 25.13 16.28
CA THR A 671 -8.72 25.69 17.63
C THR A 671 -7.51 25.52 18.52
N VAL A 672 -7.32 26.47 19.44
CA VAL A 672 -6.27 26.40 20.45
C VAL A 672 -6.79 26.68 21.86
N THR A 673 -6.65 25.70 22.72
CA THR A 673 -6.91 25.90 24.15
C THR A 673 -5.60 26.18 24.89
N LYS A 674 -5.67 27.02 25.96
CA LYS A 674 -4.51 27.42 26.74
C LYS A 674 -4.81 27.35 28.21
N VAL A 675 -3.98 26.69 28.98
CA VAL A 675 -4.10 26.61 30.42
C VAL A 675 -2.75 26.91 31.09
N ALA A 676 -2.78 27.56 32.23
CA ALA A 676 -1.60 27.69 33.06
C ALA A 676 -1.41 26.45 33.92
N LEU A 677 -0.23 25.89 33.97
CA LEU A 677 0.08 24.80 34.88
C LEU A 677 0.17 25.30 36.31
N PRO A 678 -0.16 24.51 37.36
CA PRO A 678 -0.02 24.90 38.73
C PRO A 678 1.41 25.23 39.08
N ALA A 679 1.58 26.26 39.96
CA ALA A 679 2.91 26.58 40.50
C ALA A 679 3.52 25.36 41.22
N PRO A 680 4.81 25.08 41.06
CA PRO A 680 5.48 23.92 41.68
C PRO A 680 5.37 23.92 43.22
N ASP A 681 5.31 25.08 43.84
CA ASP A 681 5.21 25.28 45.30
C ASP A 681 3.78 25.67 45.77
N GLY A 682 2.81 25.70 44.85
CA GLY A 682 1.39 25.93 45.08
C GLY A 682 0.93 27.36 44.88
N SER A 683 1.80 28.33 44.59
CA SER A 683 1.42 29.73 44.37
C SER A 683 2.48 30.47 43.59
N TYR A 684 2.11 31.15 42.53
CA TYR A 684 2.98 32.10 41.81
C TYR A 684 3.01 33.43 42.59
N ASP A 685 4.12 33.73 43.28
CA ASP A 685 4.18 34.90 44.18
C ASP A 685 5.53 35.67 44.12
N SER A 686 6.39 35.35 43.23
CA SER A 686 7.74 35.89 43.19
C SER A 686 8.10 36.51 41.80
N LEU A 687 8.93 37.57 41.86
CA LEU A 687 9.44 38.20 40.65
C LEU A 687 10.36 37.22 39.85
N ASN A 688 10.22 37.21 38.55
CA ASN A 688 10.89 36.30 37.62
C ASN A 688 10.55 34.80 37.83
N GLU A 689 9.56 34.49 38.64
CA GLU A 689 9.00 33.15 38.70
C GLU A 689 8.32 32.81 37.36
N GLN A 690 8.53 31.58 36.88
CA GLN A 690 8.05 31.21 35.55
C GLN A 690 6.70 30.54 35.65
N ILE A 691 5.71 31.14 35.01
CA ILE A 691 4.45 30.47 34.70
C ILE A 691 4.66 29.60 33.45
N THR A 692 4.34 28.32 33.55
CA THR A 692 4.34 27.45 32.37
C THR A 692 2.91 27.30 31.85
N TYR A 693 2.72 27.58 30.59
CA TYR A 693 1.45 27.36 29.89
C TYR A 693 1.53 26.11 29.03
N LEU A 694 0.45 25.37 29.01
CA LEU A 694 0.20 24.27 28.08
C LEU A 694 -0.86 24.72 27.07
N LEU A 695 -0.53 24.58 25.81
CA LEU A 695 -1.47 24.85 24.72
C LEU A 695 -1.73 23.56 23.96
N ILE A 696 -2.97 23.38 23.55
CA ILE A 696 -3.39 22.27 22.70
C ILE A 696 -4.03 22.86 21.45
N VAL A 697 -3.35 22.71 20.34
CA VAL A 697 -3.84 23.11 19.01
C VAL A 697 -4.52 21.91 18.40
N THR A 698 -5.77 22.03 17.99
CA THR A 698 -6.55 20.97 17.37
C THR A 698 -6.94 21.37 15.97
N ASN A 699 -6.74 20.46 15.04
CA ASN A 699 -7.23 20.58 13.67
C ASN A 699 -8.67 20.07 13.61
N ASN A 700 -9.64 20.95 13.60
CA ASN A 700 -11.06 20.60 13.47
C ASN A 700 -11.50 20.49 12.01
N GLY A 701 -10.64 20.90 11.09
CA GLY A 701 -10.88 20.83 9.65
C GLY A 701 -10.59 19.45 9.06
N PRO A 702 -11.05 19.20 7.84
CA PRO A 702 -10.87 17.92 7.13
C PRO A 702 -9.49 17.78 6.44
N ASN A 703 -8.70 18.85 6.39
CA ASN A 703 -7.42 18.88 5.70
C ASN A 703 -6.25 18.82 6.68
N THR A 704 -5.17 18.17 6.27
CA THR A 704 -3.92 18.18 7.05
C THR A 704 -3.35 19.61 7.05
N LEU A 705 -3.17 20.17 8.24
CA LEU A 705 -2.51 21.45 8.42
C LEU A 705 -0.98 21.27 8.43
N THR A 706 -0.27 22.26 7.93
CA THR A 706 1.19 22.29 7.92
C THR A 706 1.69 23.53 8.67
N ASN A 707 2.97 23.52 9.05
CA ASN A 707 3.65 24.65 9.69
C ASN A 707 2.87 25.24 10.87
N VAL A 708 2.34 24.37 11.76
CA VAL A 708 1.57 24.81 12.92
C VAL A 708 2.51 25.50 13.92
N THR A 709 2.21 26.75 14.26
CA THR A 709 3.03 27.59 15.13
C THR A 709 2.18 28.30 16.18
N ILE A 710 2.79 28.68 17.27
CA ILE A 710 2.21 29.52 18.30
C ILE A 710 2.91 30.87 18.33
N SER A 711 2.12 31.93 18.44
CA SER A 711 2.58 33.27 18.78
C SER A 711 1.94 33.69 20.11
N ASP A 712 2.74 34.15 21.03
CA ASP A 712 2.27 34.58 22.36
C ASP A 712 3.01 35.86 22.75
N PRO A 713 2.30 36.93 23.01
CA PRO A 713 2.91 38.28 23.19
C PRO A 713 3.70 38.42 24.48
N ILE A 714 3.49 37.56 25.46
CA ILE A 714 4.20 37.62 26.73
C ILE A 714 5.14 36.44 26.97
N ALA A 715 5.24 35.51 26.04
CA ALA A 715 6.15 34.38 26.17
C ALA A 715 7.60 34.81 26.30
N ASP A 716 8.34 34.18 27.19
CA ASP A 716 9.79 34.36 27.31
C ASP A 716 10.46 33.98 25.97
N SER A 717 11.47 34.75 25.56
CA SER A 717 12.12 34.55 24.27
C SER A 717 12.66 33.12 24.12
N GLY A 718 12.19 32.38 23.08
CA GLY A 718 12.60 31.02 22.80
C GLY A 718 12.04 29.94 23.72
N SER A 719 11.02 30.29 24.55
CA SER A 719 10.37 29.34 25.47
C SER A 719 9.33 28.45 24.79
N ILE A 720 8.86 28.80 23.59
CA ILE A 720 7.83 28.01 22.89
C ILE A 720 8.43 26.69 22.38
N SER A 721 7.88 25.59 22.83
CA SER A 721 8.35 24.24 22.50
C SER A 721 7.17 23.28 22.23
N PRO A 722 7.19 22.54 21.10
CA PRO A 722 8.11 22.72 19.96
C PRO A 722 7.96 24.10 19.30
N ALA A 723 8.95 24.54 18.55
CA ALA A 723 8.88 25.82 17.83
C ALA A 723 7.82 25.79 16.71
N SER A 724 7.60 24.62 16.12
CA SER A 724 6.52 24.36 15.17
C SER A 724 6.22 22.86 15.12
N VAL A 725 5.05 22.51 14.64
CA VAL A 725 4.66 21.15 14.26
C VAL A 725 4.51 21.11 12.74
N ALA A 726 5.29 20.24 12.07
CA ALA A 726 5.37 20.23 10.62
C ALA A 726 4.04 19.87 9.96
N THR A 727 3.29 18.92 10.53
CA THR A 727 1.98 18.49 10.02
C THR A 727 1.04 18.15 11.16
N LEU A 728 -0.24 18.46 10.99
CA LEU A 728 -1.33 18.12 11.91
C LEU A 728 -2.50 17.56 11.12
N ALA A 729 -2.70 16.25 11.23
CA ALA A 729 -3.77 15.56 10.52
C ALA A 729 -5.17 16.00 10.99
N PRO A 730 -6.23 15.77 10.19
CA PRO A 730 -7.61 16.01 10.62
C PRO A 730 -7.93 15.35 11.96
N SER A 731 -8.61 16.08 12.84
CA SER A 731 -8.98 15.67 14.21
C SER A 731 -7.79 15.36 15.14
N ALA A 732 -6.57 15.64 14.71
CA ALA A 732 -5.38 15.51 15.54
C ALA A 732 -5.13 16.77 16.36
N SER A 733 -4.45 16.60 17.50
CA SER A 733 -4.04 17.71 18.36
C SER A 733 -2.54 17.70 18.57
N ALA A 734 -1.96 18.90 18.59
CA ALA A 734 -0.55 19.12 18.91
C ALA A 734 -0.43 19.88 20.23
N ARG A 735 0.58 19.52 21.02
CA ARG A 735 0.85 20.16 22.30
C ARG A 735 2.05 21.08 22.19
N PHE A 736 1.85 22.29 22.71
CA PHE A 736 2.92 23.28 22.85
C PHE A 736 3.04 23.67 24.33
N THR A 737 4.21 24.03 24.73
CA THR A 737 4.45 24.66 26.05
C THR A 737 5.20 25.96 25.85
N LEU A 738 4.96 26.91 26.70
CA LEU A 738 5.72 28.13 26.78
C LEU A 738 5.85 28.60 28.23
N THR A 739 6.81 29.45 28.49
CA THR A 739 6.95 30.06 29.78
C THR A 739 6.84 31.58 29.70
N HIS A 740 6.37 32.15 30.77
CA HIS A 740 6.35 33.60 31.02
C HIS A 740 6.94 33.90 32.37
N SER A 741 7.92 34.79 32.44
CA SER A 741 8.55 35.23 33.66
C SER A 741 7.81 36.43 34.28
N ILE A 742 7.22 36.24 35.44
CA ILE A 742 6.40 37.25 36.12
C ILE A 742 7.20 38.56 36.33
N ASN A 743 6.64 39.66 35.90
CA ASN A 743 7.24 41.00 36.06
C ASN A 743 6.64 41.77 37.24
N ASN A 744 7.24 42.94 37.58
CA ASN A 744 6.81 43.75 38.69
C ASN A 744 5.38 44.30 38.55
N SER A 745 4.94 44.64 37.35
CA SER A 745 3.58 45.18 37.15
C SER A 745 2.52 44.12 37.37
N GLU A 746 2.76 42.86 36.99
CA GLU A 746 1.88 41.74 37.20
C GLU A 746 1.79 41.35 38.67
N LEU A 747 2.94 41.33 39.38
CA LEU A 747 2.92 41.13 40.84
C LEU A 747 2.15 42.21 41.60
N MET A 748 2.21 43.43 41.10
CA MET A 748 1.43 44.54 41.70
C MET A 748 -0.07 44.42 41.34
N ALA A 749 -0.39 43.93 40.16
CA ALA A 749 -1.76 43.68 39.72
C ALA A 749 -2.35 42.40 40.36
N LEU A 750 -1.48 41.52 40.91
CA LEU A 750 -1.83 40.18 41.44
C LEU A 750 -2.46 39.24 40.40
N MET A 751 -2.17 39.48 39.18
CA MET A 751 -2.68 38.65 38.06
C MET A 751 -1.84 38.77 36.83
N VAL A 752 -1.80 37.71 36.05
CA VAL A 752 -1.29 37.68 34.66
C VAL A 752 -2.44 37.27 33.75
N THR A 753 -2.64 38.02 32.68
CA THR A 753 -3.59 37.67 31.61
C THR A 753 -2.80 37.34 30.37
N ASN A 754 -3.16 36.26 29.71
CA ASN A 754 -2.42 35.78 28.57
C ASN A 754 -3.31 35.12 27.50
N SER A 755 -3.24 35.60 26.29
CA SER A 755 -3.79 34.97 25.09
C SER A 755 -2.68 34.66 24.10
N ALA A 756 -2.79 33.57 23.42
CA ALA A 756 -1.88 33.16 22.33
C ALA A 756 -2.67 32.99 21.04
N THR A 757 -1.99 33.04 19.92
CA THR A 757 -2.57 32.73 18.61
C THR A 757 -1.87 31.52 18.02
N ALA A 758 -2.63 30.51 17.63
CA ALA A 758 -2.16 29.43 16.79
C ALA A 758 -2.27 29.85 15.31
N GLN A 759 -1.27 29.53 14.53
CA GLN A 759 -1.29 29.69 13.08
C GLN A 759 -0.93 28.37 12.44
N ALA A 760 -1.60 28.06 11.34
CA ALA A 760 -1.32 26.89 10.53
C ALA A 760 -1.52 27.21 9.04
N GLU A 761 -0.87 26.44 8.17
CA GLU A 761 -1.00 26.56 6.74
C GLU A 761 -1.81 25.40 6.18
N LEU A 762 -2.74 25.68 5.29
CA LEU A 762 -3.47 24.71 4.49
C LEU A 762 -2.60 24.17 3.35
N PRO A 763 -2.97 23.03 2.74
CA PRO A 763 -2.24 22.49 1.58
C PRO A 763 -2.10 23.43 0.39
N ASN A 764 -2.97 24.43 0.27
CA ASN A 764 -2.92 25.46 -0.76
C ASN A 764 -2.06 26.69 -0.38
N GLY A 765 -1.40 26.67 0.79
CA GLY A 765 -0.57 27.78 1.28
C GLY A 765 -1.35 28.90 2.00
N PHE A 766 -2.66 28.72 2.19
CA PHE A 766 -3.44 29.66 3.00
C PHE A 766 -3.13 29.48 4.47
N SER A 767 -2.96 30.60 5.18
CA SER A 767 -2.79 30.60 6.65
C SER A 767 -4.13 30.78 7.32
N ILE A 768 -4.43 29.89 8.24
CA ILE A 768 -5.54 30.01 9.19
C ILE A 768 -5.01 30.20 10.59
N SER A 769 -5.79 30.82 11.46
CA SER A 769 -5.37 31.08 12.83
C SER A 769 -6.56 31.11 13.77
N ASP A 770 -6.29 30.85 15.04
CA ASP A 770 -7.24 30.94 16.12
C ASP A 770 -6.59 31.53 17.35
N THR A 771 -7.37 32.26 18.17
CA THR A 771 -6.95 32.82 19.46
C THR A 771 -7.28 31.83 20.57
N SER A 772 -6.39 31.71 21.52
CA SER A 772 -6.51 30.68 22.55
C SER A 772 -7.66 30.92 23.53
N ASP A 773 -8.44 29.88 23.74
CA ASP A 773 -9.47 29.76 24.76
C ASP A 773 -8.93 29.18 26.08
N ASP A 774 -9.40 29.69 27.24
CA ASP A 774 -9.21 29.05 28.53
C ASP A 774 -10.40 28.10 28.83
N PRO A 775 -10.24 26.81 28.71
CA PRO A 775 -11.33 25.86 28.87
C PRO A 775 -11.89 25.78 30.31
N SER A 776 -11.28 26.50 31.25
CA SER A 776 -11.76 26.62 32.61
C SER A 776 -12.68 27.85 32.81
N ASP A 777 -12.72 28.76 31.87
CA ASP A 777 -13.66 29.88 31.84
C ASP A 777 -14.99 29.44 31.20
N SER A 778 -16.09 29.67 31.81
CA SER A 778 -17.42 29.29 31.33
C SER A 778 -18.16 30.42 30.61
N THR A 779 -17.52 31.54 30.41
CA THR A 779 -18.12 32.69 29.73
C THR A 779 -18.21 32.50 28.25
N ASN A 780 -17.29 31.71 27.65
CA ASN A 780 -17.18 31.39 26.24
C ASN A 780 -17.29 32.68 25.38
N PHE A 781 -16.46 33.67 25.71
CA PHE A 781 -16.44 34.95 25.01
C PHE A 781 -15.70 34.79 23.66
N ASP A 782 -16.41 35.01 22.59
CA ASP A 782 -15.86 35.02 21.23
C ASP A 782 -15.49 36.48 20.90
N ALA A 783 -14.19 36.80 20.91
CA ALA A 783 -13.67 38.16 20.74
C ALA A 783 -13.58 38.60 19.29
N ASN A 784 -13.35 37.66 18.38
CA ASN A 784 -13.13 37.89 16.95
C ASN A 784 -14.37 37.58 16.09
N SER A 785 -15.41 36.96 16.68
CA SER A 785 -16.67 36.56 16.06
C SER A 785 -16.50 35.48 14.98
N ASP A 786 -15.57 34.55 15.20
CA ASP A 786 -15.36 33.40 14.32
C ASP A 786 -16.14 32.13 14.74
N GLY A 787 -16.84 32.21 15.87
CA GLY A 787 -17.72 31.16 16.38
C GLY A 787 -17.09 30.27 17.45
N GLU A 788 -15.80 30.46 17.76
CA GLU A 788 -15.09 29.75 18.83
C GLU A 788 -14.80 30.69 20.01
N PRO A 789 -14.73 30.17 21.24
CA PRO A 789 -14.38 30.97 22.40
C PRO A 789 -12.92 31.44 22.38
N ASP A 790 -12.68 32.69 22.83
CA ASP A 790 -11.37 33.35 22.94
C ASP A 790 -11.08 33.79 24.39
N ASP A 791 -11.51 33.04 25.36
CA ASP A 791 -11.34 33.43 26.76
C ASP A 791 -9.87 33.52 27.16
N VAL A 792 -9.51 34.66 27.75
CA VAL A 792 -8.15 34.94 28.17
C VAL A 792 -7.75 34.07 29.37
N THR A 793 -6.64 33.38 29.29
CA THR A 793 -6.11 32.62 30.44
C THR A 793 -5.65 33.57 31.55
N ILE A 794 -6.26 33.46 32.70
CA ILE A 794 -5.98 34.30 33.86
C ILE A 794 -5.26 33.49 34.95
N VAL A 795 -4.07 33.94 35.31
CA VAL A 795 -3.31 33.40 36.47
C VAL A 795 -3.35 34.38 37.62
N ILE A 796 -3.99 33.99 38.71
CA ILE A 796 -4.02 34.76 39.92
C ILE A 796 -2.71 34.57 40.69
N LEU A 797 -2.02 35.67 40.99
CA LEU A 797 -0.75 35.64 41.69
C LEU A 797 -0.98 35.75 43.20
N GLY A 798 -0.18 35.05 43.95
CA GLY A 798 -0.09 35.21 45.40
C GLY A 798 0.50 36.56 45.78
N ARG A 799 0.23 37.04 46.99
CA ARG A 799 0.91 38.25 47.48
C ARG A 799 2.39 37.96 47.69
N PRO A 800 3.28 38.81 47.15
CA PRO A 800 4.73 38.60 47.31
C PRO A 800 5.11 38.42 48.79
N LYS A 801 5.82 37.37 49.09
CA LYS A 801 6.35 37.13 50.46
C LYS A 801 7.53 38.04 50.66
N THR A 802 7.35 39.11 51.42
CA THR A 802 8.43 40.03 51.81
C THR A 802 9.26 39.39 52.90
N VAL A 803 10.44 38.87 52.60
CA VAL A 803 11.40 38.44 53.60
C VAL A 803 12.23 39.63 54.03
N ILE A 804 11.94 40.19 55.16
CA ILE A 804 12.77 41.27 55.75
C ILE A 804 13.96 40.62 56.44
N THR A 805 15.07 40.57 55.77
CA THR A 805 16.31 39.95 56.28
C THR A 805 17.14 40.83 57.22
N ASN A 806 16.89 42.14 57.20
CA ASN A 806 17.58 43.09 58.11
C ASN A 806 16.75 44.32 58.43
N ARG A 807 16.24 44.39 59.63
CA ARG A 807 15.66 45.60 60.19
C ARG A 807 16.64 46.28 61.18
N LYS A 808 17.33 47.30 60.71
CA LYS A 808 18.17 48.13 61.60
C LYS A 808 17.27 49.11 62.40
N ILE A 809 16.94 48.80 63.67
CA ILE A 809 16.19 49.69 64.56
C ILE A 809 17.18 50.66 65.18
N THR A 810 17.11 51.87 64.80
CA THR A 810 17.90 52.98 65.46
C THR A 810 17.01 53.65 66.48
N HIS A 811 17.23 53.41 67.78
CA HIS A 811 16.59 54.18 68.81
C HIS A 811 17.37 55.49 69.05
N ARG A 812 16.71 56.59 68.92
CA ARG A 812 17.19 57.87 69.45
C ARG A 812 16.68 58.03 70.93
N VAL A 813 17.61 57.95 71.81
CA VAL A 813 17.32 58.36 73.24
C VAL A 813 17.42 59.79 73.25
N LYS A 814 16.34 60.51 73.64
CA LYS A 814 16.33 61.92 73.99
C LYS A 814 16.67 61.97 75.47
N LEU A 815 17.88 62.50 75.73
CA LEU A 815 18.25 62.87 77.11
C LEU A 815 17.65 64.24 77.35
N ASN A 816 16.89 64.32 78.48
CA ASN A 816 16.42 65.58 79.01
C ASN A 816 17.50 66.30 79.73
#